data_e3a79a2b5a940cad93aeda2b9c88baee
#
_entry.id   e3a79a2b5a940cad93aeda2b9c88baee
#
_cell.length_a   1.000
_cell.length_b   1.000
_cell.length_c   1.000
_cell.angle_alpha   90.00
_cell.angle_beta   90.00
_cell.angle_gamma   90.00
#
_symmetry.space_group_name_H-M   'P 1'
#
loop_
_entity.id
_entity.type
_entity.pdbx_description
1 polymer ?
#
loop_
_entity_poly.entity_id
_entity_poly.type
_entity_poly.pdbx_seq_one_letter_code
_entity_poly.pdbx_strand_id
1 'polypeptide(L)'
;MPPRFLPASLPALMFAAVLPLHAQAATPSATPTTTTPAGPRADAVPLIERAKFFGNPNKAGGRISPDGRWLSWVAPRDGVLNLWVAPLNEPAAARALTNERGRPIRNSFWSPDSQTLLYVNDQGGDENFRLYGVDVASGTLKSYTPFDKTVVRVIGISPKVKDRVLVGLNNRDPRFHDVHSLDLASGKLTLVLQNDGYGSFNADRDLNLRLASRPNAAGGSDYFRISENKVEATPMMSVGLEDSQTTAPLGYTSDGKTLYWVDARGRDTAALLAQDVASGQTTVVAQDRRADITDGLFDPQTGRVQGYAVNYLKNEPVALDPALKPDLDFLKREISGEFTITSRTDADDKWLVAVDNVTVPPAVFLYDRKARRLSKLYDTRPELAGAPLVPMQAHEIKTRDGLTMVSYLTVPANFQNPAQPDIQGTPRQAVPMVLLVHGGPWARDGYGYNSTHQWLANRGYAVLSVNFRGSTGFGKSFTNAGDLQWGRKMHDDLLDAVQWAVQRGVAQKDKVAIMGGSYGGYATLAGLAFTPKEFACGVDIVGPSNLFTLLGTIPPYWEAFRKQLYRRVGDPGTPEGQALLKERSPLNFAANIERPLLIGQGANDPRVNVAESDQIVDAMKARNIPVTYIVFPDEGHGFARPVNNIAFNAVTENFLARCLGGRAEGMADTLKASTAQVRHGAEFAPGLKEALTVK
;
A
#
# COMPACT_ATOMS: atom_id res chain seq x y z
N MET A 1 -14.48 12.18 -1.95
CA MET A 1 -13.83 12.28 -3.27
C MET A 1 -13.89 10.91 -3.89
N PRO A 2 -14.13 10.76 -5.20
CA PRO A 2 -13.80 9.50 -5.84
C PRO A 2 -12.32 9.21 -5.55
N PRO A 3 -11.91 7.93 -5.45
CA PRO A 3 -10.51 7.62 -5.32
C PRO A 3 -9.80 8.33 -6.46
N ARG A 4 -8.97 9.32 -6.15
CA ARG A 4 -8.09 9.87 -7.16
C ARG A 4 -7.10 8.77 -7.47
N PHE A 5 -7.26 8.18 -8.64
CA PHE A 5 -6.17 7.53 -9.29
C PHE A 5 -5.16 8.66 -9.54
N LEU A 6 -4.09 8.69 -8.77
CA LEU A 6 -2.95 9.57 -9.03
C LEU A 6 -2.67 9.50 -10.54
N PRO A 7 -2.44 10.63 -11.20
CA PRO A 7 -1.95 10.58 -12.56
C PRO A 7 -0.78 9.62 -12.59
N ALA A 8 -0.65 8.85 -13.66
CA ALA A 8 0.31 7.78 -13.80
C ALA A 8 1.78 8.25 -13.82
N SER A 9 2.16 8.97 -12.80
CA SER A 9 3.54 9.21 -12.43
C SER A 9 3.91 8.27 -11.29
N LEU A 10 3.92 7.03 -11.51
CA LEU A 10 4.12 5.79 -10.75
C LEU A 10 2.81 5.04 -10.54
N PRO A 11 2.79 3.74 -10.84
CA PRO A 11 1.91 2.87 -10.10
C PRO A 11 2.36 2.99 -8.63
N ALA A 12 1.65 3.79 -7.84
CA ALA A 12 1.78 3.69 -6.41
C ALA A 12 1.62 2.21 -6.10
N LEU A 13 2.70 1.59 -5.67
CA LEU A 13 2.71 0.25 -5.13
C LEU A 13 1.91 0.33 -3.83
N MET A 14 0.59 0.43 -3.95
CA MET A 14 -0.29 0.19 -2.83
C MET A 14 -0.09 -1.27 -2.46
N PHE A 15 0.78 -1.51 -1.50
CA PHE A 15 0.53 -2.56 -0.56
C PHE A 15 -0.77 -2.18 0.13
N ALA A 16 -1.90 -2.60 -0.48
CA ALA A 16 -3.13 -2.67 0.27
C ALA A 16 -2.82 -3.61 1.43
N ALA A 17 -2.78 -3.05 2.63
CA ALA A 17 -2.80 -3.83 3.84
C ALA A 17 -3.97 -4.80 3.70
N VAL A 18 -3.67 -6.07 3.55
CA VAL A 18 -4.66 -7.12 3.37
C VAL A 18 -5.32 -7.31 4.70
N LEU A 19 -6.59 -7.02 4.79
CA LEU A 19 -7.43 -7.23 5.95
C LEU A 19 -8.36 -8.43 5.69
N PRO A 20 -8.52 -9.29 6.66
CA PRO A 20 -9.06 -10.65 6.58
C PRO A 20 -10.43 -10.92 7.22
N LEU A 21 -11.01 -12.13 7.04
CA LEU A 21 -12.33 -12.58 7.50
C LEU A 21 -12.44 -13.77 8.42
N HIS A 22 -13.61 -13.85 9.05
CA HIS A 22 -14.04 -14.88 9.96
C HIS A 22 -14.71 -16.08 9.31
N ALA A 23 -14.51 -17.25 9.92
CA ALA A 23 -15.46 -18.36 9.90
C ALA A 23 -15.78 -18.77 11.35
N GLN A 24 -17.01 -19.21 11.57
CA GLN A 24 -17.62 -19.49 12.85
C GLN A 24 -17.04 -20.71 13.60
N ALA A 25 -17.25 -20.69 14.91
CA ALA A 25 -16.77 -21.57 15.95
C ALA A 25 -17.22 -23.03 15.87
N ALA A 26 -16.36 -23.93 16.35
CA ALA A 26 -16.74 -25.18 17.01
C ALA A 26 -15.84 -25.40 18.24
N THR A 27 -16.46 -25.87 19.31
CA THR A 27 -15.98 -26.00 20.69
C THR A 27 -14.99 -27.14 20.94
N PRO A 28 -14.35 -27.23 22.12
CA PRO A 28 -12.99 -27.71 22.28
C PRO A 28 -12.85 -29.16 22.76
N SER A 29 -11.68 -29.73 22.60
CA SER A 29 -11.25 -30.90 23.37
C SER A 29 -9.78 -30.81 23.78
N ALA A 30 -9.47 -31.39 24.95
CA ALA A 30 -8.35 -31.11 25.83
C ALA A 30 -7.06 -31.91 25.57
N THR A 31 -5.94 -31.24 25.83
CA THR A 31 -4.62 -31.61 26.44
C THR A 31 -3.93 -32.97 26.13
N PRO A 32 -2.57 -33.05 26.08
CA PRO A 32 -1.76 -32.94 27.29
C PRO A 32 -0.42 -32.17 27.16
N THR A 33 0.03 -31.73 28.31
CA THR A 33 1.21 -30.99 28.72
C THR A 33 2.56 -31.72 28.54
N THR A 34 3.59 -30.94 28.15
CA THR A 34 4.97 -31.20 28.58
C THR A 34 5.63 -29.89 29.02
N THR A 35 6.21 -29.91 30.19
CA THR A 35 6.83 -28.83 30.95
C THR A 35 8.30 -28.62 30.61
N THR A 36 8.71 -27.38 30.40
CA THR A 36 10.11 -26.93 30.51
C THR A 36 10.14 -25.60 31.31
N PRO A 37 11.20 -25.29 32.10
CA PRO A 37 11.09 -24.42 33.25
C PRO A 37 10.97 -22.95 32.96
N ALA A 38 10.13 -22.30 33.76
CA ALA A 38 9.70 -20.89 33.61
C ALA A 38 10.73 -19.93 34.22
N GLY A 39 11.08 -18.93 33.41
CA GLY A 39 11.55 -17.64 33.89
C GLY A 39 10.37 -16.79 34.43
N PRO A 40 10.59 -15.63 35.06
CA PRO A 40 9.61 -14.96 35.91
C PRO A 40 8.33 -14.64 35.15
N ARG A 41 7.19 -15.08 35.70
CA ARG A 41 5.83 -14.79 35.24
C ARG A 41 5.53 -13.29 35.43
N ALA A 42 5.63 -12.52 34.36
CA ALA A 42 4.78 -11.36 34.19
C ALA A 42 3.39 -11.86 33.72
N ASP A 43 2.31 -11.23 34.17
CA ASP A 43 0.93 -11.58 33.77
C ASP A 43 0.89 -11.72 32.25
N ALA A 44 0.61 -12.94 31.76
CA ALA A 44 0.85 -13.29 30.37
C ALA A 44 -0.17 -12.55 29.48
N VAL A 45 0.29 -11.59 28.68
CA VAL A 45 -0.52 -10.93 27.65
C VAL A 45 -1.16 -12.03 26.78
N PRO A 46 -2.50 -12.03 26.59
CA PRO A 46 -3.18 -13.04 25.78
C PRO A 46 -2.59 -13.13 24.37
N LEU A 47 -2.46 -14.35 23.87
CA LEU A 47 -2.15 -14.58 22.46
C LEU A 47 -3.41 -14.24 21.65
N ILE A 48 -3.32 -13.24 20.79
CA ILE A 48 -4.42 -12.85 19.90
C ILE A 48 -4.38 -13.76 18.68
N GLU A 49 -5.50 -14.37 18.35
CA GLU A 49 -5.62 -15.23 17.16
C GLU A 49 -5.15 -14.52 15.90
N ARG A 50 -4.32 -15.17 15.11
CA ARG A 50 -3.77 -14.66 13.84
C ARG A 50 -4.88 -14.18 12.90
N ALA A 51 -5.98 -14.92 12.85
CA ALA A 51 -7.13 -14.56 12.03
C ALA A 51 -7.71 -13.19 12.38
N LYS A 52 -7.61 -12.71 13.61
CA LYS A 52 -8.07 -11.35 14.00
C LYS A 52 -7.21 -10.23 13.43
N PHE A 53 -5.98 -10.49 13.04
CA PHE A 53 -5.10 -9.53 12.37
C PHE A 53 -5.19 -9.61 10.84
N PHE A 54 -5.25 -10.83 10.31
CA PHE A 54 -5.12 -11.10 8.88
C PHE A 54 -6.38 -11.66 8.20
N GLY A 55 -7.48 -11.94 8.94
CA GLY A 55 -8.82 -12.18 8.45
C GLY A 55 -9.40 -10.93 7.77
N ASN A 56 -10.47 -10.89 6.90
CA ASN A 56 -11.09 -9.69 6.31
C ASN A 56 -11.63 -8.75 7.40
N PRO A 57 -11.75 -7.46 7.17
CA PRO A 57 -12.45 -6.57 8.10
C PRO A 57 -13.93 -6.90 8.14
N ASN A 58 -14.55 -6.57 9.24
CA ASN A 58 -16.01 -6.59 9.33
C ASN A 58 -16.63 -5.63 8.29
N LYS A 59 -16.09 -4.43 8.19
CA LYS A 59 -16.42 -3.43 7.17
C LYS A 59 -15.19 -2.59 6.86
N ALA A 60 -14.98 -2.26 5.59
CA ALA A 60 -13.89 -1.37 5.16
C ALA A 60 -14.27 -0.57 3.91
N GLY A 61 -13.46 0.43 3.57
CA GLY A 61 -13.58 1.18 2.32
C GLY A 61 -14.89 1.95 2.18
N GLY A 62 -15.45 2.43 3.31
CA GLY A 62 -16.71 3.16 3.31
C GLY A 62 -16.73 4.35 2.35
N ARG A 63 -17.81 4.51 1.59
CA ARG A 63 -18.07 5.62 0.68
C ARG A 63 -19.50 6.10 0.81
N ILE A 64 -19.68 7.41 0.84
CA ILE A 64 -20.99 8.05 0.73
C ILE A 64 -21.28 8.34 -0.74
N SER A 65 -22.52 8.14 -1.19
CA SER A 65 -22.89 8.51 -2.55
C SER A 65 -22.82 10.04 -2.75
N PRO A 66 -22.55 10.54 -3.97
CA PRO A 66 -22.50 11.96 -4.26
C PRO A 66 -23.71 12.74 -3.75
N ASP A 67 -24.91 12.16 -3.86
CA ASP A 67 -26.19 12.75 -3.43
C ASP A 67 -26.49 12.57 -1.92
N GLY A 68 -25.63 11.83 -1.19
CA GLY A 68 -25.76 11.61 0.25
C GLY A 68 -26.86 10.63 0.67
N ARG A 69 -27.49 9.91 -0.26
CA ARG A 69 -28.54 8.94 0.07
C ARG A 69 -28.04 7.58 0.53
N TRP A 70 -26.86 7.18 0.04
CA TRP A 70 -26.32 5.83 0.23
C TRP A 70 -24.98 5.82 0.93
N LEU A 71 -24.75 4.80 1.74
CA LEU A 71 -23.47 4.39 2.28
C LEU A 71 -23.10 3.04 1.65
N SER A 72 -21.90 2.93 1.07
CA SER A 72 -21.34 1.68 0.57
C SER A 72 -20.07 1.31 1.31
N TRP A 73 -19.75 0.01 1.39
CA TRP A 73 -18.52 -0.52 1.96
C TRP A 73 -18.21 -1.90 1.36
N VAL A 74 -17.01 -2.40 1.62
CA VAL A 74 -16.70 -3.80 1.40
C VAL A 74 -16.84 -4.56 2.72
N ALA A 75 -17.48 -5.70 2.66
CA ALA A 75 -17.62 -6.62 3.78
C ALA A 75 -17.77 -8.05 3.25
N PRO A 76 -17.56 -9.04 4.10
CA PRO A 76 -17.62 -10.42 3.68
C PRO A 76 -19.02 -10.91 3.33
N ARG A 77 -19.03 -11.75 2.30
CA ARG A 77 -20.11 -12.65 1.97
C ARG A 77 -19.49 -14.00 1.63
N ASP A 78 -19.89 -15.05 2.35
CA ASP A 78 -19.34 -16.41 2.17
C ASP A 78 -17.79 -16.45 2.16
N GLY A 79 -17.17 -15.67 3.05
CA GLY A 79 -15.71 -15.68 3.15
C GLY A 79 -14.96 -14.77 2.17
N VAL A 80 -15.61 -14.09 1.25
CA VAL A 80 -14.98 -13.21 0.25
C VAL A 80 -15.51 -11.78 0.40
N LEU A 81 -14.64 -10.76 0.31
CA LEU A 81 -15.05 -9.36 0.33
C LEU A 81 -15.91 -9.04 -0.88
N ASN A 82 -17.09 -8.54 -0.60
CA ASN A 82 -18.11 -8.12 -1.55
C ASN A 82 -18.56 -6.69 -1.27
N LEU A 83 -19.22 -6.05 -2.22
CA LEU A 83 -19.83 -4.74 -2.05
C LEU A 83 -21.14 -4.84 -1.31
N TRP A 84 -21.33 -3.96 -0.34
CA TRP A 84 -22.54 -3.77 0.44
C TRP A 84 -23.00 -2.32 0.35
N VAL A 85 -24.30 -2.12 0.51
CA VAL A 85 -24.93 -0.80 0.50
C VAL A 85 -26.06 -0.74 1.52
N ALA A 86 -26.26 0.45 2.08
CA ALA A 86 -27.43 0.79 2.90
C ALA A 86 -27.87 2.23 2.64
N PRO A 87 -29.13 2.61 2.86
CA PRO A 87 -29.50 4.00 2.99
C PRO A 87 -28.67 4.65 4.11
N LEU A 88 -28.16 5.87 3.88
CA LEU A 88 -27.29 6.53 4.86
C LEU A 88 -27.98 6.80 6.19
N ASN A 89 -29.29 7.06 6.17
CA ASN A 89 -30.13 7.29 7.35
C ASN A 89 -30.62 5.99 8.02
N GLU A 90 -30.42 4.84 7.37
CA GLU A 90 -30.84 3.54 7.87
C GLU A 90 -29.77 2.46 7.62
N PRO A 91 -28.59 2.54 8.27
CA PRO A 91 -27.49 1.61 8.04
C PRO A 91 -27.81 0.14 8.37
N ALA A 92 -28.87 -0.10 9.16
CA ALA A 92 -29.35 -1.43 9.49
C ALA A 92 -30.02 -2.15 8.29
N ALA A 93 -30.54 -1.39 7.30
CA ALA A 93 -31.11 -1.94 6.07
C ALA A 93 -30.04 -2.33 5.02
N ALA A 94 -28.89 -2.76 5.50
CA ALA A 94 -27.75 -3.14 4.65
C ALA A 94 -28.02 -4.39 3.84
N ARG A 95 -27.59 -4.38 2.57
CA ARG A 95 -27.66 -5.55 1.70
C ARG A 95 -26.38 -5.70 0.85
N ALA A 96 -26.02 -6.94 0.55
CA ALA A 96 -24.95 -7.23 -0.38
C ALA A 96 -25.39 -6.92 -1.82
N LEU A 97 -24.52 -6.25 -2.58
CA LEU A 97 -24.73 -5.95 -4.00
C LEU A 97 -24.07 -6.98 -4.92
N THR A 98 -22.97 -7.59 -4.47
CA THR A 98 -22.19 -8.54 -5.27
C THR A 98 -22.10 -9.91 -4.61
N ASN A 99 -21.64 -10.89 -5.38
CA ASN A 99 -21.47 -12.27 -4.92
C ASN A 99 -20.18 -12.88 -5.48
N GLU A 100 -19.06 -12.17 -5.31
CA GLU A 100 -17.75 -12.72 -5.63
C GLU A 100 -17.42 -13.88 -4.69
N ARG A 101 -16.88 -14.96 -5.25
CA ARG A 101 -16.54 -16.18 -4.48
C ARG A 101 -15.06 -16.53 -4.48
N GLY A 102 -14.28 -15.96 -5.36
CA GLY A 102 -12.86 -16.23 -5.51
C GLY A 102 -11.98 -15.05 -5.15
N ARG A 103 -12.06 -13.99 -5.93
CA ARG A 103 -11.20 -12.82 -5.80
C ARG A 103 -11.91 -11.71 -5.03
N PRO A 104 -11.38 -11.21 -3.89
CA PRO A 104 -12.04 -10.19 -3.09
C PRO A 104 -12.14 -8.85 -3.84
N ILE A 105 -13.27 -8.17 -3.73
CA ILE A 105 -13.39 -6.76 -4.12
C ILE A 105 -12.79 -5.91 -3.01
N ARG A 106 -11.83 -5.05 -3.35
CA ARG A 106 -11.10 -4.25 -2.36
C ARG A 106 -11.44 -2.78 -2.38
N ASN A 107 -11.78 -2.25 -3.55
CA ASN A 107 -12.06 -0.83 -3.76
C ASN A 107 -13.29 -0.65 -4.62
N SER A 108 -14.06 0.38 -4.29
CA SER A 108 -15.20 0.82 -5.10
C SER A 108 -15.30 2.34 -5.07
N PHE A 109 -16.06 2.87 -6.01
CA PHE A 109 -16.36 4.30 -6.11
C PHE A 109 -17.73 4.49 -6.74
N TRP A 110 -18.39 5.57 -6.37
CA TRP A 110 -19.72 5.89 -6.89
C TRP A 110 -19.63 6.48 -8.29
N SER A 111 -20.59 6.11 -9.13
CA SER A 111 -20.87 6.88 -10.34
C SER A 111 -21.34 8.31 -9.97
N PRO A 112 -21.08 9.31 -10.83
CA PRO A 112 -21.46 10.67 -10.52
C PRO A 112 -22.97 10.92 -10.31
N ASP A 113 -23.81 10.07 -10.88
CA ASP A 113 -25.28 10.10 -10.73
C ASP A 113 -25.79 9.36 -9.46
N SER A 114 -24.92 8.75 -8.68
CA SER A 114 -25.24 7.98 -7.47
C SER A 114 -26.06 6.71 -7.71
N GLN A 115 -26.18 6.24 -8.95
CA GLN A 115 -27.00 5.06 -9.27
C GLN A 115 -26.19 3.77 -9.33
N THR A 116 -24.91 3.87 -9.69
CA THR A 116 -24.04 2.71 -9.89
C THR A 116 -22.84 2.76 -8.93
N LEU A 117 -22.57 1.64 -8.30
CA LEU A 117 -21.32 1.43 -7.57
C LEU A 117 -20.33 0.74 -8.49
N LEU A 118 -19.26 1.45 -8.84
CA LEU A 118 -18.20 1.01 -9.75
C LEU A 118 -17.07 0.36 -8.98
N TYR A 119 -16.44 -0.68 -9.54
CA TYR A 119 -15.26 -1.30 -8.97
C TYR A 119 -14.39 -1.95 -10.05
N VAL A 120 -13.12 -2.15 -9.73
CA VAL A 120 -12.18 -2.89 -10.55
C VAL A 120 -11.78 -4.18 -9.85
N ASN A 121 -11.66 -5.27 -10.61
CA ASN A 121 -11.17 -6.55 -10.10
C ASN A 121 -10.37 -7.29 -11.18
N ASP A 122 -9.44 -8.13 -10.74
CA ASP A 122 -8.61 -8.99 -11.57
C ASP A 122 -9.01 -10.48 -11.39
N GLN A 123 -8.36 -11.36 -12.12
CA GLN A 123 -8.58 -12.81 -12.01
C GLN A 123 -7.29 -13.49 -11.57
N GLY A 124 -7.36 -14.23 -10.44
CA GLY A 124 -6.23 -15.02 -9.96
C GLY A 124 -4.96 -14.21 -9.63
N GLY A 125 -5.03 -12.88 -9.53
CA GLY A 125 -3.88 -12.03 -9.25
C GLY A 125 -3.07 -11.59 -10.45
N ASP A 126 -3.60 -11.74 -11.66
CA ASP A 126 -2.93 -11.41 -12.93
C ASP A 126 -2.84 -9.89 -13.22
N GLU A 127 -3.45 -9.06 -12.39
CA GLU A 127 -3.55 -7.60 -12.52
C GLU A 127 -4.18 -7.09 -13.83
N ASN A 128 -4.82 -7.94 -14.61
CA ASN A 128 -5.65 -7.52 -15.74
C ASN A 128 -7.00 -7.00 -15.20
N PHE A 129 -6.95 -5.82 -14.59
CA PHE A 129 -8.12 -5.22 -13.94
C PHE A 129 -9.20 -4.84 -14.93
N ARG A 130 -10.42 -5.35 -14.73
CA ARG A 130 -11.62 -5.01 -15.49
C ARG A 130 -12.52 -4.10 -14.67
N LEU A 131 -13.24 -3.20 -15.34
CA LEU A 131 -14.23 -2.33 -14.71
C LEU A 131 -15.60 -2.98 -14.72
N TYR A 132 -16.19 -3.02 -13.54
CA TYR A 132 -17.53 -3.48 -13.28
C TYR A 132 -18.37 -2.38 -12.65
N GLY A 133 -19.67 -2.45 -12.82
CA GLY A 133 -20.62 -1.62 -12.10
C GLY A 133 -21.81 -2.43 -11.65
N VAL A 134 -22.34 -2.08 -10.51
CA VAL A 134 -23.58 -2.66 -10.00
C VAL A 134 -24.61 -1.55 -9.74
N ASP A 135 -25.77 -1.68 -10.38
CA ASP A 135 -26.89 -0.76 -10.15
C ASP A 135 -27.41 -0.94 -8.73
N VAL A 136 -27.47 0.18 -7.99
CA VAL A 136 -27.80 0.12 -6.56
C VAL A 136 -29.27 -0.22 -6.32
N ALA A 137 -30.18 0.15 -7.20
CA ALA A 137 -31.59 -0.14 -7.01
C ALA A 137 -31.92 -1.62 -7.32
N SER A 138 -31.51 -2.10 -8.49
CA SER A 138 -31.82 -3.45 -8.97
C SER A 138 -30.83 -4.54 -8.54
N GLY A 139 -29.59 -4.18 -8.19
CA GLY A 139 -28.50 -5.12 -7.96
C GLY A 139 -27.93 -5.72 -9.25
N THR A 140 -28.30 -5.19 -10.42
CA THR A 140 -27.82 -5.69 -11.71
C THR A 140 -26.35 -5.39 -11.89
N LEU A 141 -25.53 -6.44 -12.06
CA LEU A 141 -24.11 -6.35 -12.34
C LEU A 141 -23.87 -6.21 -13.84
N LYS A 142 -22.97 -5.28 -14.20
CA LYS A 142 -22.51 -5.03 -15.56
C LYS A 142 -20.99 -5.06 -15.65
N SER A 143 -20.45 -5.80 -16.59
CA SER A 143 -19.03 -5.70 -16.96
C SER A 143 -18.89 -4.65 -18.05
N TYR A 144 -18.20 -3.56 -17.74
CA TYR A 144 -17.99 -2.47 -18.71
C TYR A 144 -16.79 -2.70 -19.63
N THR A 145 -15.79 -3.47 -19.18
CA THR A 145 -14.58 -3.75 -19.94
C THR A 145 -14.28 -5.24 -19.99
N PRO A 146 -15.13 -6.04 -20.69
CA PRO A 146 -15.02 -7.49 -20.73
C PRO A 146 -13.94 -7.96 -21.72
N PHE A 147 -12.73 -7.38 -21.65
CA PHE A 147 -11.62 -7.68 -22.54
C PHE A 147 -10.57 -8.53 -21.81
N ASP A 148 -10.06 -9.54 -22.48
CA ASP A 148 -8.95 -10.35 -21.98
C ASP A 148 -7.61 -9.60 -22.07
N LYS A 149 -6.70 -9.89 -21.15
CA LYS A 149 -5.34 -9.31 -21.10
C LYS A 149 -5.34 -7.78 -21.18
N THR A 150 -6.35 -7.15 -20.60
CA THR A 150 -6.57 -5.71 -20.66
C THR A 150 -6.59 -5.14 -19.25
N VAL A 151 -5.87 -4.06 -19.04
CA VAL A 151 -5.91 -3.27 -17.81
C VAL A 151 -6.74 -2.02 -18.05
N VAL A 152 -7.79 -1.83 -17.27
CA VAL A 152 -8.55 -0.58 -17.24
C VAL A 152 -7.90 0.42 -16.29
N ARG A 153 -7.89 1.69 -16.68
CA ARG A 153 -7.57 2.82 -15.81
C ARG A 153 -8.70 3.83 -15.86
N VAL A 154 -9.15 4.34 -14.73
CA VAL A 154 -10.09 5.45 -14.70
C VAL A 154 -9.31 6.75 -14.91
N ILE A 155 -9.58 7.45 -15.99
CA ILE A 155 -8.90 8.69 -16.39
C ILE A 155 -9.60 9.91 -15.80
N GLY A 156 -10.93 9.90 -15.79
CA GLY A 156 -11.71 11.03 -15.29
C GLY A 156 -13.10 10.66 -14.82
N ILE A 157 -13.46 11.23 -13.67
CA ILE A 157 -14.81 11.24 -13.10
C ILE A 157 -15.09 12.67 -12.67
N SER A 158 -16.28 13.18 -12.96
CA SER A 158 -16.64 14.53 -12.61
C SER A 158 -18.04 14.62 -12.03
N PRO A 159 -18.25 15.45 -10.98
CA PRO A 159 -19.60 15.71 -10.47
C PRO A 159 -20.46 16.54 -11.45
N LYS A 160 -19.85 17.19 -12.45
CA LYS A 160 -20.57 17.93 -13.50
C LYS A 160 -21.16 17.04 -14.58
N VAL A 161 -20.54 15.89 -14.84
CA VAL A 161 -20.91 14.97 -15.93
C VAL A 161 -21.44 13.68 -15.32
N LYS A 162 -22.76 13.50 -15.37
CA LYS A 162 -23.44 12.44 -14.63
C LYS A 162 -23.59 11.13 -15.41
N ASP A 163 -23.53 11.18 -16.72
CA ASP A 163 -23.86 10.07 -17.63
C ASP A 163 -22.68 9.21 -18.04
N ARG A 164 -21.45 9.69 -17.87
CA ARG A 164 -20.25 9.00 -18.35
C ARG A 164 -19.01 9.24 -17.51
N VAL A 165 -18.00 8.41 -17.75
CA VAL A 165 -16.65 8.52 -17.19
C VAL A 165 -15.62 8.32 -18.31
N LEU A 166 -14.39 8.80 -18.10
CA LEU A 166 -13.28 8.50 -19.00
C LEU A 166 -12.47 7.32 -18.48
N VAL A 167 -12.20 6.37 -19.35
CA VAL A 167 -11.39 5.19 -19.04
C VAL A 167 -10.28 5.02 -20.06
N GLY A 168 -9.14 4.52 -19.60
CA GLY A 168 -8.02 4.10 -20.44
C GLY A 168 -8.02 2.58 -20.57
N LEU A 169 -7.85 2.07 -21.79
CA LEU A 169 -7.79 0.65 -22.10
C LEU A 169 -6.55 0.34 -22.95
N ASN A 170 -5.80 -0.68 -22.56
CA ASN A 170 -4.60 -1.13 -23.29
C ASN A 170 -4.85 -2.38 -24.16
N ASN A 171 -6.10 -2.59 -24.59
CA ASN A 171 -6.48 -3.74 -25.41
C ASN A 171 -5.96 -3.69 -26.86
N ARG A 172 -5.66 -2.50 -27.40
CA ARG A 172 -5.03 -2.32 -28.72
C ARG A 172 -3.52 -2.52 -28.66
N ASP A 173 -2.87 -1.89 -27.68
CA ASP A 173 -1.44 -1.99 -27.40
C ASP A 173 -1.24 -2.23 -25.89
N PRO A 174 -0.68 -3.36 -25.47
CA PRO A 174 -0.55 -3.69 -24.06
C PRO A 174 0.31 -2.68 -23.25
N ARG A 175 1.09 -1.85 -23.94
CA ARG A 175 1.96 -0.83 -23.34
C ARG A 175 1.22 0.47 -23.02
N PHE A 176 0.21 0.84 -23.81
CA PHE A 176 -0.40 2.16 -23.77
C PHE A 176 -1.93 2.08 -23.71
N HIS A 177 -2.52 2.97 -22.95
CA HIS A 177 -3.96 3.00 -22.72
C HIS A 177 -4.62 4.05 -23.63
N ASP A 178 -5.43 3.61 -24.58
CA ASP A 178 -6.29 4.49 -25.37
C ASP A 178 -7.41 5.05 -24.49
N VAL A 179 -7.72 6.33 -24.65
CA VAL A 179 -8.77 6.97 -23.84
C VAL A 179 -10.13 6.81 -24.49
N HIS A 180 -11.08 6.29 -23.73
CA HIS A 180 -12.47 6.11 -24.13
C HIS A 180 -13.41 6.85 -23.19
N SER A 181 -14.49 7.36 -23.76
CA SER A 181 -15.67 7.76 -22.99
C SER A 181 -16.57 6.55 -22.81
N LEU A 182 -16.85 6.20 -21.56
CA LEU A 182 -17.76 5.13 -21.19
C LEU A 182 -19.11 5.71 -20.77
N ASP A 183 -20.15 5.48 -21.56
CA ASP A 183 -21.53 5.77 -21.19
C ASP A 183 -22.00 4.76 -20.13
N LEU A 184 -22.41 5.25 -18.96
CA LEU A 184 -22.73 4.40 -17.80
C LEU A 184 -24.03 3.62 -17.99
N ALA A 185 -25.02 4.18 -18.68
CA ALA A 185 -26.31 3.54 -18.90
C ALA A 185 -26.22 2.42 -19.93
N SER A 186 -25.67 2.70 -21.10
CA SER A 186 -25.54 1.70 -22.18
C SER A 186 -24.35 0.78 -22.02
N GLY A 187 -23.25 1.28 -21.41
CA GLY A 187 -21.94 0.63 -21.38
C GLY A 187 -21.13 0.81 -22.68
N LYS A 188 -21.59 1.70 -23.56
CA LYS A 188 -20.91 1.99 -24.81
C LYS A 188 -19.58 2.69 -24.54
N LEU A 189 -18.53 2.13 -25.11
CA LEU A 189 -17.19 2.74 -25.17
C LEU A 189 -17.03 3.48 -26.49
N THR A 190 -16.68 4.77 -26.42
CA THR A 190 -16.39 5.59 -27.57
C THR A 190 -14.95 6.09 -27.47
N LEU A 191 -14.12 5.82 -28.48
CA LEU A 191 -12.73 6.29 -28.50
C LEU A 191 -12.69 7.82 -28.51
N VAL A 192 -11.96 8.41 -27.57
CA VAL A 192 -11.70 9.85 -27.46
C VAL A 192 -10.31 10.19 -27.99
N LEU A 193 -9.31 9.38 -27.64
CA LEU A 193 -7.92 9.59 -28.06
C LEU A 193 -7.19 8.25 -28.14
N GLN A 194 -6.61 7.95 -29.29
CA GLN A 194 -5.66 6.85 -29.44
C GLN A 194 -4.32 7.25 -28.83
N ASN A 195 -3.74 6.35 -28.03
CA ASN A 195 -2.48 6.62 -27.32
C ASN A 195 -1.28 6.05 -28.07
N ASP A 196 -0.44 6.92 -28.60
CA ASP A 196 0.78 6.59 -29.34
C ASP A 196 2.07 6.86 -28.53
N GLY A 197 2.04 6.62 -27.18
CA GLY A 197 3.25 6.69 -26.36
C GLY A 197 3.18 7.58 -25.12
N TYR A 198 2.00 7.99 -24.69
CA TYR A 198 1.81 8.79 -23.48
C TYR A 198 1.58 7.90 -22.26
N GLY A 199 2.16 8.29 -21.12
CA GLY A 199 2.04 7.55 -19.86
C GLY A 199 0.76 7.88 -19.10
N SER A 200 0.26 9.13 -19.19
CA SER A 200 -0.95 9.56 -18.49
C SER A 200 -1.69 10.67 -19.23
N PHE A 201 -2.96 10.82 -18.89
CA PHE A 201 -3.85 11.88 -19.34
C PHE A 201 -4.57 12.52 -18.17
N ASN A 202 -4.82 13.84 -18.24
CA ASN A 202 -5.63 14.56 -17.28
C ASN A 202 -6.78 15.28 -17.98
N ALA A 203 -7.97 15.13 -17.43
CA ALA A 203 -9.18 15.79 -17.91
C ALA A 203 -9.58 16.94 -16.98
N ASP A 204 -10.27 17.93 -17.54
CA ASP A 204 -11.00 18.94 -16.77
C ASP A 204 -12.30 18.36 -16.19
N ARG A 205 -13.08 19.20 -15.51
CA ARG A 205 -14.34 18.77 -14.90
C ARG A 205 -15.51 18.62 -15.87
N ASP A 206 -15.34 19.01 -17.13
CA ASP A 206 -16.27 18.71 -18.22
C ASP A 206 -15.89 17.43 -18.97
N LEU A 207 -14.87 16.69 -18.44
CA LEU A 207 -14.27 15.49 -18.99
C LEU A 207 -13.59 15.71 -20.36
N ASN A 208 -13.16 16.94 -20.68
CA ASN A 208 -12.29 17.20 -21.80
C ASN A 208 -10.84 16.86 -21.42
N LEU A 209 -10.14 16.13 -22.25
CA LEU A 209 -8.70 15.91 -22.07
C LEU A 209 -7.96 17.23 -22.23
N ARG A 210 -7.07 17.55 -21.27
CA ARG A 210 -6.32 18.80 -21.24
C ARG A 210 -4.82 18.61 -21.25
N LEU A 211 -4.34 17.54 -20.63
CA LEU A 211 -2.91 17.23 -20.56
C LEU A 211 -2.64 15.76 -20.88
N ALA A 212 -1.52 15.55 -21.56
CA ALA A 212 -0.86 14.26 -21.67
C ALA A 212 0.54 14.35 -21.07
N SER A 213 1.06 13.28 -20.48
CA SER A 213 2.47 13.19 -20.10
C SER A 213 3.17 12.07 -20.85
N ARG A 214 4.44 12.28 -21.19
CA ARG A 214 5.28 11.27 -21.84
C ARG A 214 6.66 11.25 -21.18
N PRO A 215 7.26 10.05 -20.96
CA PRO A 215 8.63 9.99 -20.45
C PRO A 215 9.60 10.62 -21.47
N ASN A 216 10.51 11.45 -20.97
CA ASN A 216 11.55 12.06 -21.80
C ASN A 216 12.85 11.24 -21.80
N ALA A 217 13.83 11.67 -22.61
CA ALA A 217 15.10 10.95 -22.77
C ALA A 217 15.94 10.94 -21.47
N ALA A 218 15.76 11.93 -20.60
CA ALA A 218 16.49 12.04 -19.32
C ALA A 218 15.89 11.14 -18.22
N GLY A 219 14.74 10.48 -18.47
CA GLY A 219 14.03 9.68 -17.46
C GLY A 219 13.02 10.48 -16.63
N GLY A 220 12.83 11.75 -16.93
CA GLY A 220 11.76 12.58 -16.39
C GLY A 220 10.49 12.52 -17.23
N SER A 221 9.68 13.58 -17.22
CA SER A 221 8.39 13.64 -17.92
C SER A 221 8.18 14.97 -18.65
N ASP A 222 7.72 14.89 -19.89
CA ASP A 222 7.23 16.03 -20.63
C ASP A 222 5.69 16.08 -20.57
N TYR A 223 5.15 17.25 -20.31
CA TYR A 223 3.71 17.51 -20.28
C TYR A 223 3.28 18.30 -21.49
N PHE A 224 2.24 17.84 -22.15
CA PHE A 224 1.70 18.40 -23.39
C PHE A 224 0.26 18.86 -23.18
N ARG A 225 -0.11 19.97 -23.78
CA ARG A 225 -1.51 20.38 -23.84
C ARG A 225 -2.27 19.49 -24.82
N ILE A 226 -3.56 19.36 -24.56
CA ILE A 226 -4.52 18.69 -25.46
C ILE A 226 -5.60 19.70 -25.82
N SER A 227 -5.81 19.89 -27.10
CA SER A 227 -6.86 20.73 -27.69
C SER A 227 -7.62 19.92 -28.72
N GLU A 228 -8.94 19.91 -28.66
CA GLU A 228 -9.80 19.14 -29.60
C GLU A 228 -9.40 17.65 -29.71
N ASN A 229 -9.07 17.02 -28.59
CA ASN A 229 -8.58 15.63 -28.50
C ASN A 229 -7.28 15.36 -29.30
N LYS A 230 -6.50 16.41 -29.58
CA LYS A 230 -5.17 16.28 -30.21
C LYS A 230 -4.11 16.78 -29.25
N VAL A 231 -3.06 15.99 -29.07
CA VAL A 231 -1.89 16.36 -28.26
C VAL A 231 -1.03 17.32 -29.08
N GLU A 232 -0.67 18.46 -28.49
CA GLU A 232 0.23 19.44 -29.11
C GLU A 232 1.63 18.84 -29.30
N ALA A 233 2.32 19.24 -30.38
CA ALA A 233 3.63 18.68 -30.72
C ALA A 233 4.75 19.12 -29.74
N THR A 234 4.61 20.31 -29.15
CA THR A 234 5.61 20.88 -28.24
C THR A 234 5.15 20.73 -26.80
N PRO A 235 6.03 20.25 -25.90
CA PRO A 235 5.67 20.18 -24.49
C PRO A 235 5.50 21.58 -23.90
N MET A 236 4.46 21.76 -23.10
CA MET A 236 4.26 22.97 -22.32
C MET A 236 5.23 23.05 -21.12
N MET A 237 5.70 21.90 -20.66
CA MET A 237 6.56 21.78 -19.51
C MET A 237 7.37 20.48 -19.57
N SER A 238 8.65 20.57 -19.25
CA SER A 238 9.54 19.42 -19.06
C SER A 238 9.96 19.35 -17.60
N VAL A 239 9.88 18.15 -17.03
CA VAL A 239 10.27 17.82 -15.67
C VAL A 239 11.47 16.86 -15.74
N GLY A 240 12.56 17.19 -15.06
CA GLY A 240 13.76 16.36 -15.00
C GLY A 240 13.53 15.08 -14.16
N LEU A 241 14.48 14.15 -14.25
CA LEU A 241 14.45 12.91 -13.46
C LEU A 241 14.33 13.21 -11.96
N GLU A 242 15.08 14.19 -11.47
CA GLU A 242 15.14 14.58 -10.06
C GLU A 242 13.78 15.03 -9.48
N ASP A 243 12.95 15.67 -10.29
CA ASP A 243 11.65 16.19 -9.89
C ASP A 243 10.48 15.26 -10.26
N SER A 244 10.74 14.21 -11.03
CA SER A 244 9.71 13.39 -11.67
C SER A 244 8.81 12.61 -10.69
N GLN A 245 9.32 12.31 -9.50
CA GLN A 245 8.56 11.61 -8.44
C GLN A 245 7.70 12.56 -7.59
N THR A 246 7.95 13.85 -7.66
CA THR A 246 7.40 14.86 -6.77
C THR A 246 6.70 16.00 -7.53
N THR A 247 6.53 15.85 -8.86
CA THR A 247 5.86 16.86 -9.69
C THR A 247 4.78 16.21 -10.54
N ALA A 248 3.51 16.58 -10.28
CA ALA A 248 2.36 16.04 -10.99
C ALA A 248 1.14 17.00 -10.92
N PRO A 249 0.26 17.00 -11.95
CA PRO A 249 -1.00 17.74 -11.89
C PRO A 249 -2.00 17.06 -10.95
N LEU A 250 -2.74 17.84 -10.16
CA LEU A 250 -3.77 17.36 -9.25
C LEU A 250 -5.18 17.45 -9.83
N GLY A 251 -5.49 18.51 -10.57
CA GLY A 251 -6.81 18.68 -11.19
C GLY A 251 -7.22 20.12 -11.38
N TYR A 252 -8.29 20.30 -12.14
CA TYR A 252 -8.81 21.60 -12.54
C TYR A 252 -9.94 22.09 -11.64
N THR A 253 -10.08 23.42 -11.51
CA THR A 253 -11.30 24.05 -11.01
C THR A 253 -12.46 23.82 -11.98
N SER A 254 -13.71 23.95 -11.49
CA SER A 254 -14.91 23.71 -12.30
C SER A 254 -15.08 24.67 -13.48
N ASP A 255 -14.51 25.88 -13.39
CA ASP A 255 -14.46 26.86 -14.48
C ASP A 255 -13.31 26.65 -15.45
N GLY A 256 -12.44 25.64 -15.17
CA GLY A 256 -11.28 25.29 -16.00
C GLY A 256 -10.14 26.31 -15.99
N LYS A 257 -10.24 27.39 -15.16
CA LYS A 257 -9.27 28.49 -15.17
C LYS A 257 -8.01 28.20 -14.36
N THR A 258 -8.08 27.30 -13.37
CA THR A 258 -6.95 26.96 -12.50
C THR A 258 -6.65 25.47 -12.57
N LEU A 259 -5.38 25.12 -12.76
CA LEU A 259 -4.85 23.77 -12.60
C LEU A 259 -3.98 23.73 -11.36
N TYR A 260 -4.27 22.81 -10.45
CA TYR A 260 -3.42 22.58 -9.27
C TYR A 260 -2.35 21.53 -9.56
N TRP A 261 -1.18 21.76 -8.97
CA TRP A 261 -0.02 20.87 -9.05
C TRP A 261 0.56 20.60 -7.69
N VAL A 262 1.15 19.44 -7.51
CA VAL A 262 2.29 19.24 -6.60
C VAL A 262 3.55 19.41 -7.41
N ASP A 263 4.54 20.18 -6.90
CA ASP A 263 5.71 20.55 -7.70
C ASP A 263 6.94 20.81 -6.82
N ALA A 264 8.02 20.05 -7.04
CA ALA A 264 9.30 20.19 -6.35
C ALA A 264 10.38 20.93 -7.17
N ARG A 265 10.06 21.43 -8.37
CA ARG A 265 11.05 22.15 -9.18
C ARG A 265 11.51 23.43 -8.47
N GLY A 266 12.83 23.61 -8.36
CA GLY A 266 13.43 24.73 -7.66
C GLY A 266 13.34 24.68 -6.13
N ARG A 267 12.91 23.56 -5.55
CA ARG A 267 12.81 23.34 -4.10
C ARG A 267 13.06 21.87 -3.76
N ASP A 268 13.26 21.54 -2.49
CA ASP A 268 13.45 20.16 -2.08
C ASP A 268 12.10 19.44 -1.87
N THR A 269 11.24 19.99 -1.02
CA THR A 269 9.91 19.43 -0.77
C THR A 269 8.90 19.94 -1.78
N ALA A 270 8.00 19.06 -2.27
CA ALA A 270 6.92 19.43 -3.18
C ALA A 270 5.94 20.39 -2.50
N ALA A 271 5.63 21.49 -3.19
CA ALA A 271 4.64 22.46 -2.79
C ALA A 271 3.32 22.24 -3.57
N LEU A 272 2.21 22.69 -3.01
CA LEU A 272 0.95 22.82 -3.69
C LEU A 272 0.94 24.14 -4.47
N LEU A 273 0.80 24.07 -5.78
CA LEU A 273 0.75 25.23 -6.67
C LEU A 273 -0.62 25.36 -7.32
N ALA A 274 -1.02 26.60 -7.58
CA ALA A 274 -2.11 26.97 -8.48
C ALA A 274 -1.54 27.59 -9.76
N GLN A 275 -1.86 27.02 -10.90
CA GLN A 275 -1.50 27.55 -12.22
C GLN A 275 -2.73 28.18 -12.88
N ASP A 276 -2.62 29.42 -13.28
CA ASP A 276 -3.58 30.04 -14.21
C ASP A 276 -3.44 29.39 -15.59
N VAL A 277 -4.50 28.80 -16.09
CA VAL A 277 -4.46 27.99 -17.32
C VAL A 277 -4.21 28.84 -18.56
N ALA A 278 -4.68 30.11 -18.58
CA ALA A 278 -4.55 30.98 -19.71
C ALA A 278 -3.14 31.57 -19.85
N SER A 279 -2.58 32.08 -18.75
CA SER A 279 -1.24 32.69 -18.74
C SER A 279 -0.12 31.71 -18.49
N GLY A 280 -0.43 30.53 -17.88
CA GLY A 280 0.57 29.57 -17.42
C GLY A 280 1.31 29.99 -16.13
N GLN A 281 1.00 31.15 -15.56
CA GLN A 281 1.62 31.62 -14.32
C GLN A 281 1.25 30.72 -13.14
N THR A 282 2.22 30.45 -12.27
CA THR A 282 2.05 29.63 -11.08
C THR A 282 2.21 30.43 -9.80
N THR A 283 1.38 30.12 -8.81
CA THR A 283 1.44 30.67 -7.46
C THR A 283 1.58 29.56 -6.45
N VAL A 284 2.46 29.71 -5.47
CA VAL A 284 2.58 28.77 -4.35
C VAL A 284 1.38 28.95 -3.42
N VAL A 285 0.58 27.90 -3.26
CA VAL A 285 -0.58 27.87 -2.36
C VAL A 285 -0.17 27.43 -0.97
N ALA A 286 0.65 26.39 -0.89
CA ALA A 286 1.17 25.86 0.38
C ALA A 286 2.50 25.12 0.17
N GLN A 287 3.33 25.13 1.20
CA GLN A 287 4.59 24.39 1.26
C GLN A 287 4.92 24.03 2.71
N ASP A 288 5.51 22.86 2.94
CA ASP A 288 6.15 22.48 4.21
C ASP A 288 7.63 22.16 3.95
N ARG A 289 8.51 22.47 4.91
CA ARG A 289 9.96 22.23 4.76
C ARG A 289 10.37 20.83 5.15
N ARG A 290 9.54 20.09 5.88
CA ARG A 290 9.82 18.76 6.43
C ARG A 290 9.38 17.63 5.49
N ALA A 291 8.27 17.86 4.77
CA ALA A 291 7.63 16.84 3.96
C ALA A 291 6.98 17.41 2.69
N ASP A 292 6.82 16.55 1.69
CA ASP A 292 6.09 16.88 0.47
C ASP A 292 4.60 17.07 0.77
N ILE A 293 3.99 18.08 0.14
CA ILE A 293 2.55 18.10 -0.01
C ILE A 293 2.23 17.22 -1.22
N THR A 294 1.51 16.14 -1.00
CA THR A 294 1.24 15.14 -2.03
C THR A 294 -0.17 15.23 -2.63
N ASP A 295 -1.10 15.91 -1.94
CA ASP A 295 -2.48 16.09 -2.37
C ASP A 295 -3.11 17.29 -1.67
N GLY A 296 -4.32 17.70 -2.13
CA GLY A 296 -5.16 18.73 -1.54
C GLY A 296 -6.56 18.21 -1.19
N LEU A 297 -7.18 18.82 -0.19
CA LEU A 297 -8.61 18.69 0.05
C LEU A 297 -9.34 19.73 -0.81
N PHE A 298 -10.05 19.27 -1.84
CA PHE A 298 -10.70 20.13 -2.82
C PHE A 298 -12.21 20.19 -2.59
N ASP A 299 -12.80 21.34 -2.77
CA ASP A 299 -14.24 21.50 -2.78
C ASP A 299 -14.88 20.63 -3.88
N PRO A 300 -15.89 19.81 -3.55
CA PRO A 300 -16.46 18.87 -4.52
C PRO A 300 -17.08 19.53 -5.74
N GLN A 301 -17.68 20.73 -5.60
CA GLN A 301 -18.36 21.42 -6.68
C GLN A 301 -17.42 22.32 -7.48
N THR A 302 -16.68 23.18 -6.80
CA THR A 302 -15.83 24.19 -7.45
C THR A 302 -14.47 23.67 -7.86
N GLY A 303 -13.97 22.59 -7.23
CA GLY A 303 -12.61 22.09 -7.42
C GLY A 303 -11.54 23.00 -6.84
N ARG A 304 -11.89 24.03 -6.08
CA ARG A 304 -10.91 24.86 -5.38
C ARG A 304 -10.33 24.11 -4.19
N VAL A 305 -9.05 24.30 -3.95
CA VAL A 305 -8.41 23.72 -2.78
C VAL A 305 -8.90 24.41 -1.51
N GLN A 306 -9.32 23.61 -0.53
CA GLN A 306 -9.79 24.09 0.78
C GLN A 306 -8.76 23.83 1.88
N GLY A 307 -7.92 22.81 1.72
CA GLY A 307 -6.92 22.42 2.68
C GLY A 307 -5.94 21.40 2.12
N TYR A 308 -5.01 21.00 2.93
CA TYR A 308 -4.00 19.96 2.61
C TYR A 308 -3.59 19.21 3.89
N ALA A 309 -2.75 18.22 3.76
CA ALA A 309 -2.12 17.58 4.90
C ALA A 309 -0.61 17.48 4.69
N VAL A 310 0.13 17.62 5.80
CA VAL A 310 1.55 17.34 5.87
C VAL A 310 1.73 16.01 6.57
N ASN A 311 2.35 15.05 5.93
CA ASN A 311 2.63 13.74 6.51
C ASN A 311 4.15 13.60 6.73
N TYR A 312 4.65 14.10 7.85
CA TYR A 312 6.05 13.93 8.25
C TYR A 312 6.17 12.76 9.23
N LEU A 313 6.07 13.00 10.54
CA LEU A 313 5.99 11.92 11.54
C LEU A 313 4.59 11.34 11.63
N LYS A 314 3.59 12.19 11.51
CA LYS A 314 2.15 11.89 11.54
C LYS A 314 1.43 12.73 10.50
N ASN A 315 0.15 12.46 10.28
CA ASN A 315 -0.67 13.22 9.37
C ASN A 315 -1.21 14.50 10.03
N GLU A 316 -0.82 15.67 9.50
CA GLU A 316 -1.18 16.99 10.02
C GLU A 316 -2.12 17.70 9.04
N PRO A 317 -3.46 17.64 9.19
CA PRO A 317 -4.39 18.35 8.31
C PRO A 317 -4.38 19.86 8.61
N VAL A 318 -4.34 20.66 7.52
CA VAL A 318 -4.27 22.13 7.51
C VAL A 318 -5.40 22.72 6.68
N ALA A 319 -6.15 23.68 7.21
CA ALA A 319 -7.14 24.45 6.47
C ALA A 319 -6.48 25.63 5.77
N LEU A 320 -6.79 25.79 4.49
CA LEU A 320 -6.50 26.99 3.68
C LEU A 320 -7.73 27.88 3.59
N ASP A 321 -8.90 27.27 3.39
CA ASP A 321 -10.18 27.99 3.39
C ASP A 321 -10.62 28.26 4.85
N PRO A 322 -10.88 29.53 5.22
CA PRO A 322 -11.41 29.86 6.53
C PRO A 322 -12.70 29.09 6.89
N ALA A 323 -13.52 28.73 5.90
CA ALA A 323 -14.74 27.96 6.09
C ALA A 323 -14.47 26.49 6.51
N LEU A 324 -13.32 25.94 6.17
CA LEU A 324 -12.92 24.58 6.55
C LEU A 324 -12.37 24.52 7.98
N LYS A 325 -11.76 25.62 8.46
CA LYS A 325 -11.05 25.62 9.74
C LYS A 325 -11.91 25.19 10.93
N PRO A 326 -13.17 25.68 11.11
CA PRO A 326 -14.02 25.25 12.22
C PRO A 326 -14.33 23.75 12.21
N ASP A 327 -14.40 23.11 11.03
CA ASP A 327 -14.65 21.68 10.91
C ASP A 327 -13.41 20.87 11.35
N LEU A 328 -12.22 21.27 10.89
CA LEU A 328 -10.97 20.61 11.31
C LEU A 328 -10.70 20.80 12.80
N ASP A 329 -10.97 21.99 13.35
CA ASP A 329 -10.82 22.25 14.78
C ASP A 329 -11.80 21.42 15.62
N PHE A 330 -13.03 21.24 15.15
CA PHE A 330 -14.02 20.35 15.75
C PHE A 330 -13.52 18.90 15.73
N LEU A 331 -13.10 18.39 14.57
CA LEU A 331 -12.63 17.01 14.44
C LEU A 331 -11.38 16.76 15.32
N LYS A 332 -10.42 17.68 15.35
CA LYS A 332 -9.23 17.59 16.21
C LYS A 332 -9.57 17.55 17.70
N ARG A 333 -10.65 18.19 18.14
CA ARG A 333 -11.09 18.19 19.54
C ARG A 333 -11.85 16.92 19.90
N GLU A 334 -12.72 16.44 19.01
CA GLU A 334 -13.62 15.31 19.30
C GLU A 334 -12.94 13.94 19.06
N ILE A 335 -11.89 13.88 18.23
CA ILE A 335 -11.23 12.65 17.85
C ILE A 335 -9.92 12.50 18.62
N SER A 336 -9.81 11.38 19.34
CA SER A 336 -8.54 10.93 19.91
C SER A 336 -7.83 10.07 18.88
N GLY A 337 -6.73 10.55 18.30
CA GLY A 337 -5.92 9.87 17.29
C GLY A 337 -5.84 10.62 15.95
N GLU A 338 -5.31 9.94 14.94
CA GLU A 338 -5.24 10.45 13.58
C GLU A 338 -6.59 10.32 12.88
N PHE A 339 -6.92 11.25 11.99
CA PHE A 339 -8.12 11.14 11.18
C PHE A 339 -7.88 11.54 9.72
N THR A 340 -8.69 10.94 8.85
CA THR A 340 -8.68 11.23 7.41
C THR A 340 -10.11 11.35 6.88
N ILE A 341 -10.39 12.39 6.12
CA ILE A 341 -11.68 12.56 5.42
C ILE A 341 -11.62 11.68 4.18
N THR A 342 -12.37 10.55 4.18
CA THR A 342 -12.29 9.51 3.15
C THR A 342 -13.34 9.63 2.07
N SER A 343 -14.47 10.31 2.34
CA SER A 343 -15.56 10.50 1.39
C SER A 343 -16.37 11.74 1.76
N ARG A 344 -16.94 12.41 0.76
CA ARG A 344 -17.77 13.62 0.94
C ARG A 344 -18.94 13.58 -0.04
N THR A 345 -20.08 14.18 0.33
CA THR A 345 -21.19 14.44 -0.59
C THR A 345 -20.84 15.56 -1.59
N ASP A 346 -21.54 15.64 -2.72
CA ASP A 346 -21.41 16.75 -3.66
C ASP A 346 -21.78 18.09 -3.00
N ALA A 347 -22.77 18.08 -2.08
CA ALA A 347 -23.17 19.26 -1.31
C ALA A 347 -22.16 19.64 -0.21
N ASP A 348 -21.16 18.83 0.01
CA ASP A 348 -20.13 18.99 1.06
C ASP A 348 -20.68 19.15 2.49
N ASP A 349 -21.86 18.63 2.73
CA ASP A 349 -22.57 18.73 4.01
C ASP A 349 -22.35 17.51 4.93
N LYS A 350 -21.92 16.37 4.37
CA LYS A 350 -21.61 15.13 5.09
C LYS A 350 -20.29 14.55 4.66
N TRP A 351 -19.50 14.13 5.65
CA TRP A 351 -18.20 13.50 5.42
C TRP A 351 -18.12 12.15 6.10
N LEU A 352 -17.45 11.20 5.47
CA LEU A 352 -16.90 10.04 6.19
C LEU A 352 -15.51 10.37 6.70
N VAL A 353 -15.32 10.12 7.97
CA VAL A 353 -14.06 10.35 8.68
C VAL A 353 -13.57 9.02 9.22
N ALA A 354 -12.45 8.54 8.68
CA ALA A 354 -11.73 7.40 9.24
C ALA A 354 -10.85 7.87 10.39
N VAL A 355 -10.92 7.17 11.51
CA VAL A 355 -10.17 7.48 12.73
C VAL A 355 -9.27 6.32 13.09
N ASP A 356 -8.01 6.61 13.36
CA ASP A 356 -6.98 5.66 13.74
C ASP A 356 -6.25 6.16 15.00
N ASN A 357 -6.30 5.41 16.10
CA ASN A 357 -5.53 5.71 17.30
C ASN A 357 -4.51 4.63 17.67
N VAL A 358 -4.16 3.76 16.74
CA VAL A 358 -3.15 2.69 16.84
C VAL A 358 -3.53 1.55 17.78
N THR A 359 -3.97 1.86 19.01
CA THR A 359 -4.26 0.87 20.08
C THR A 359 -5.73 0.45 20.15
N VAL A 360 -6.54 0.98 19.23
CA VAL A 360 -7.93 0.55 19.01
C VAL A 360 -8.10 0.32 17.50
N PRO A 361 -8.89 -0.68 17.08
CA PRO A 361 -9.17 -0.86 15.67
C PRO A 361 -9.67 0.41 15.01
N PRO A 362 -9.23 0.72 13.76
CA PRO A 362 -9.73 1.88 13.03
C PRO A 362 -11.24 1.87 12.92
N ALA A 363 -11.86 3.05 13.08
CA ALA A 363 -13.29 3.25 13.02
C ALA A 363 -13.68 4.28 11.96
N VAL A 364 -14.91 4.20 11.44
CA VAL A 364 -15.45 5.18 10.49
C VAL A 364 -16.64 5.89 11.11
N PHE A 365 -16.62 7.21 10.98
CA PHE A 365 -17.64 8.12 11.49
C PHE A 365 -18.29 8.89 10.33
N LEU A 366 -19.56 9.23 10.54
CA LEU A 366 -20.26 10.23 9.74
C LEU A 366 -20.17 11.57 10.45
N TYR A 367 -19.62 12.57 9.78
CA TYR A 367 -19.62 13.95 10.23
C TYR A 367 -20.67 14.75 9.46
N ASP A 368 -21.69 15.25 10.17
CA ASP A 368 -22.67 16.20 9.67
C ASP A 368 -22.15 17.61 9.95
N ARG A 369 -21.73 18.33 8.92
CA ARG A 369 -21.11 19.66 9.05
C ARG A 369 -22.08 20.69 9.58
N LYS A 370 -23.34 20.65 9.12
CA LYS A 370 -24.36 21.63 9.55
C LYS A 370 -24.70 21.49 11.02
N ALA A 371 -24.90 20.24 11.45
CA ALA A 371 -25.20 19.93 12.87
C ALA A 371 -23.95 19.92 13.74
N ARG A 372 -22.75 19.94 13.19
CA ARG A 372 -21.46 19.69 13.87
C ARG A 372 -21.54 18.45 14.76
N ARG A 373 -22.00 17.36 14.19
CA ARG A 373 -22.21 16.10 14.89
C ARG A 373 -21.39 14.99 14.24
N LEU A 374 -20.60 14.32 15.06
CA LEU A 374 -19.82 13.14 14.71
C LEU A 374 -20.52 11.91 15.25
N SER A 375 -20.88 10.96 14.38
CA SER A 375 -21.59 9.72 14.73
C SER A 375 -20.81 8.51 14.21
N LYS A 376 -20.48 7.57 15.10
CA LYS A 376 -19.77 6.35 14.73
C LYS A 376 -20.67 5.48 13.86
N LEU A 377 -20.17 5.04 12.71
CA LEU A 377 -20.88 4.11 11.81
C LEU A 377 -20.45 2.67 12.06
N TYR A 378 -19.17 2.39 12.17
CA TYR A 378 -18.65 1.05 12.40
C TYR A 378 -17.17 1.05 12.82
N ASP A 379 -16.77 -0.03 13.48
CA ASP A 379 -15.37 -0.43 13.64
C ASP A 379 -14.97 -1.34 12.50
N THR A 380 -13.77 -1.18 11.98
CA THR A 380 -13.28 -2.04 10.90
C THR A 380 -13.01 -3.47 11.40
N ARG A 381 -12.64 -3.61 12.68
CA ARG A 381 -12.28 -4.88 13.34
C ARG A 381 -12.81 -4.95 14.76
N PRO A 382 -14.12 -5.09 14.94
CA PRO A 382 -14.72 -5.17 16.28
C PRO A 382 -14.19 -6.37 17.09
N GLU A 383 -13.70 -7.41 16.43
CA GLU A 383 -13.08 -8.58 17.04
C GLU A 383 -11.77 -8.33 17.78
N LEU A 384 -11.16 -7.17 17.56
CA LEU A 384 -10.00 -6.70 18.31
C LEU A 384 -10.35 -5.72 19.44
N ALA A 385 -11.64 -5.48 19.67
CA ALA A 385 -12.06 -4.61 20.78
C ALA A 385 -11.59 -5.21 22.12
N GLY A 386 -10.91 -4.39 22.92
CA GLY A 386 -10.32 -4.83 24.19
C GLY A 386 -9.08 -5.71 24.08
N ALA A 387 -8.60 -6.00 22.87
CA ALA A 387 -7.34 -6.70 22.69
C ALA A 387 -6.16 -5.84 23.19
N PRO A 388 -5.09 -6.44 23.73
CA PRO A 388 -3.92 -5.73 24.24
C PRO A 388 -3.04 -5.20 23.08
N LEU A 389 -3.60 -4.32 22.28
CA LEU A 389 -2.88 -3.63 21.21
C LEU A 389 -1.91 -2.61 21.82
N VAL A 390 -0.81 -2.35 21.12
CA VAL A 390 0.30 -1.54 21.63
C VAL A 390 0.51 -0.28 20.80
N PRO A 391 1.01 0.82 21.40
CA PRO A 391 1.28 2.05 20.69
C PRO A 391 2.41 1.89 19.67
N MET A 392 2.35 2.69 18.63
CA MET A 392 3.42 2.94 17.68
C MET A 392 4.09 4.26 18.00
N GLN A 393 5.39 4.34 17.88
CA GLN A 393 6.17 5.55 18.10
C GLN A 393 6.89 5.95 16.84
N ALA A 394 6.84 7.24 16.52
CA ALA A 394 7.57 7.82 15.40
C ALA A 394 8.94 8.32 15.87
N HIS A 395 9.99 7.97 15.14
CA HIS A 395 11.37 8.35 15.45
C HIS A 395 12.06 8.91 14.21
N GLU A 396 12.98 9.85 14.46
CA GLU A 396 13.95 10.30 13.48
C GLU A 396 15.28 9.58 13.76
N ILE A 397 15.70 8.72 12.82
CA ILE A 397 16.95 7.98 12.92
C ILE A 397 17.96 8.58 11.94
N LYS A 398 19.17 8.87 12.42
CA LYS A 398 20.25 9.35 11.57
C LYS A 398 20.97 8.22 10.89
N THR A 399 21.20 8.36 9.59
CA THR A 399 22.10 7.49 8.86
C THR A 399 23.57 7.86 9.14
N ARG A 400 24.50 6.93 8.90
CA ARG A 400 25.95 7.13 9.05
C ARG A 400 26.49 8.30 8.20
N ASP A 401 25.83 8.66 7.12
CA ASP A 401 26.19 9.77 6.24
C ASP A 401 25.30 11.01 6.40
N GLY A 402 24.48 11.07 7.49
CA GLY A 402 23.82 12.27 7.97
C GLY A 402 22.38 12.50 7.52
N LEU A 403 21.77 11.62 6.70
CA LEU A 403 20.34 11.71 6.36
C LEU A 403 19.47 11.43 7.59
N THR A 404 18.23 11.86 7.54
CA THR A 404 17.23 11.60 8.58
C THR A 404 16.15 10.68 8.03
N MET A 405 15.97 9.51 8.67
CA MET A 405 14.96 8.54 8.33
C MET A 405 13.80 8.62 9.34
N VAL A 406 12.60 8.95 8.87
CA VAL A 406 11.40 8.78 9.68
C VAL A 406 11.10 7.30 9.79
N SER A 407 10.98 6.80 11.01
CA SER A 407 10.83 5.39 11.31
C SER A 407 9.77 5.17 12.37
N TYR A 408 9.15 3.99 12.36
CA TYR A 408 8.05 3.66 13.28
C TYR A 408 8.39 2.40 14.07
N LEU A 409 8.34 2.53 15.40
CA LEU A 409 8.67 1.48 16.35
C LEU A 409 7.44 1.04 17.13
N THR A 410 7.27 -0.26 17.30
CA THR A 410 6.30 -0.89 18.18
C THR A 410 7.01 -1.86 19.12
N VAL A 411 6.72 -1.78 20.42
CA VAL A 411 7.32 -2.63 21.46
C VAL A 411 6.24 -3.52 22.08
N PRO A 412 6.51 -4.80 22.35
CA PRO A 412 5.54 -5.71 22.98
C PRO A 412 5.00 -5.20 24.32
N ALA A 413 3.72 -5.44 24.62
CA ALA A 413 3.01 -4.90 25.77
C ALA A 413 3.69 -5.22 27.11
N ASN A 414 4.13 -6.45 27.32
CA ASN A 414 4.78 -6.91 28.55
C ASN A 414 6.22 -6.40 28.75
N PHE A 415 6.79 -5.74 27.75
CA PHE A 415 8.13 -5.16 27.81
C PHE A 415 8.12 -3.62 27.84
N GLN A 416 6.96 -2.99 27.75
CA GLN A 416 6.87 -1.53 27.90
C GLN A 416 7.34 -1.10 29.29
N ASN A 417 8.05 0.00 29.37
CA ASN A 417 8.60 0.53 30.63
C ASN A 417 7.73 1.67 31.16
N PRO A 418 6.83 1.41 32.14
CA PRO A 418 5.97 2.45 32.71
C PRO A 418 6.73 3.45 33.59
N ALA A 419 7.95 3.11 34.05
CA ALA A 419 8.76 3.98 34.90
C ALA A 419 9.54 5.04 34.09
N GLN A 420 9.59 4.93 32.76
CA GLN A 420 10.27 5.87 31.87
C GLN A 420 9.38 6.20 30.66
N PRO A 421 8.23 6.86 30.89
CA PRO A 421 7.32 7.21 29.80
C PRO A 421 7.95 8.19 28.80
N ASP A 422 8.95 8.95 29.22
CA ASP A 422 9.64 9.97 28.40
C ASP A 422 10.66 9.36 27.44
N ILE A 423 11.12 8.12 27.65
CA ILE A 423 11.94 7.37 26.71
C ILE A 423 11.01 6.46 25.88
N GLN A 424 10.21 7.08 25.05
CA GLN A 424 9.25 6.39 24.21
C GLN A 424 9.94 5.28 23.37
N GLY A 425 9.44 4.07 23.49
CA GLY A 425 9.88 2.93 22.69
C GLY A 425 11.08 2.15 23.23
N THR A 426 11.63 2.48 24.39
CA THR A 426 12.65 1.63 25.01
C THR A 426 11.99 0.60 25.92
N PRO A 427 12.13 -0.72 25.68
CA PRO A 427 11.60 -1.74 26.55
C PRO A 427 12.38 -1.84 27.86
N ARG A 428 11.81 -2.52 28.87
CA ARG A 428 12.51 -2.79 30.15
C ARG A 428 13.79 -3.59 29.97
N GLN A 429 13.83 -4.40 28.94
CA GLN A 429 14.99 -5.17 28.49
C GLN A 429 14.93 -5.34 26.97
N ALA A 430 16.09 -5.46 26.33
CA ALA A 430 16.14 -5.70 24.90
C ALA A 430 15.39 -6.99 24.51
N VAL A 431 14.59 -6.90 23.45
CA VAL A 431 13.75 -8.01 22.95
C VAL A 431 14.21 -8.43 21.55
N PRO A 432 13.83 -9.61 21.07
CA PRO A 432 13.99 -9.91 19.64
C PRO A 432 13.22 -8.92 18.78
N MET A 433 13.72 -8.60 17.59
CA MET A 433 13.15 -7.56 16.73
C MET A 433 12.93 -8.08 15.30
N VAL A 434 11.88 -7.60 14.66
CA VAL A 434 11.66 -7.71 13.22
C VAL A 434 11.84 -6.33 12.59
N LEU A 435 12.80 -6.21 11.68
CA LEU A 435 12.95 -5.08 10.79
C LEU A 435 11.97 -5.31 9.62
N LEU A 436 10.93 -4.50 9.55
CA LEU A 436 9.89 -4.58 8.53
C LEU A 436 10.16 -3.55 7.44
N VAL A 437 10.46 -4.01 6.22
CA VAL A 437 10.90 -3.17 5.10
C VAL A 437 9.77 -3.05 4.08
N HIS A 438 9.34 -1.81 3.79
CA HIS A 438 8.29 -1.56 2.81
C HIS A 438 8.75 -1.82 1.37
N GLY A 439 7.79 -2.11 0.50
CA GLY A 439 8.00 -2.25 -0.95
C GLY A 439 8.15 -0.90 -1.66
N GLY A 440 8.27 -0.94 -2.96
CA GLY A 440 8.45 0.24 -3.79
C GLY A 440 9.72 0.15 -4.63
N PRO A 441 10.85 0.84 -4.30
CA PRO A 441 11.19 1.54 -3.05
C PRO A 441 10.52 2.92 -2.89
N TRP A 442 10.01 3.49 -3.97
CA TRP A 442 9.36 4.82 -4.00
C TRP A 442 7.95 4.74 -3.39
N ALA A 443 7.91 4.48 -2.10
CA ALA A 443 6.75 4.41 -1.24
C ALA A 443 7.15 4.90 0.15
N ARG A 444 6.30 4.74 1.16
CA ARG A 444 6.65 5.03 2.55
C ARG A 444 5.77 4.24 3.51
N ASP A 445 6.31 4.00 4.70
CA ASP A 445 5.52 3.66 5.88
C ASP A 445 4.92 4.91 6.52
N GLY A 446 3.85 4.75 7.27
CA GLY A 446 3.13 5.80 7.95
C GLY A 446 2.80 5.46 9.41
N TYR A 447 2.47 6.47 10.20
CA TYR A 447 1.96 6.31 11.55
C TYR A 447 0.50 5.84 11.50
N GLY A 448 0.14 4.86 12.33
CA GLY A 448 -1.23 4.37 12.44
C GLY A 448 -1.30 2.90 12.85
N TYR A 449 -2.52 2.37 12.90
CA TYR A 449 -2.76 0.96 13.13
C TYR A 449 -2.16 0.12 11.99
N ASN A 450 -1.29 -0.81 12.34
CA ASN A 450 -0.69 -1.74 11.40
C ASN A 450 -0.83 -3.18 11.93
N SER A 451 -1.59 -4.02 11.21
CA SER A 451 -1.85 -5.41 11.63
C SER A 451 -0.56 -6.22 11.82
N THR A 452 0.45 -6.01 10.96
CA THR A 452 1.74 -6.71 11.05
C THR A 452 2.51 -6.29 12.30
N HIS A 453 2.55 -4.97 12.60
CA HIS A 453 3.15 -4.47 13.84
C HIS A 453 2.47 -5.04 15.08
N GLN A 454 1.13 -4.99 15.13
CA GLN A 454 0.35 -5.48 16.27
C GLN A 454 0.50 -6.99 16.45
N TRP A 455 0.47 -7.74 15.36
CA TRP A 455 0.65 -9.19 15.37
C TRP A 455 2.04 -9.58 15.88
N LEU A 456 3.11 -9.04 15.30
CA LEU A 456 4.49 -9.34 15.70
C LEU A 456 4.77 -8.90 17.13
N ALA A 457 4.27 -7.74 17.55
CA ALA A 457 4.39 -7.29 18.94
C ALA A 457 3.68 -8.22 19.91
N ASN A 458 2.48 -8.73 19.57
CA ASN A 458 1.78 -9.74 20.37
C ASN A 458 2.55 -11.05 20.43
N ARG A 459 3.40 -11.37 19.44
CA ARG A 459 4.30 -12.54 19.44
C ARG A 459 5.57 -12.33 20.25
N GLY A 460 5.82 -11.13 20.74
CA GLY A 460 6.94 -10.79 21.63
C GLY A 460 8.12 -10.12 20.94
N TYR A 461 7.92 -9.59 19.72
CA TYR A 461 8.95 -8.91 18.95
C TYR A 461 8.77 -7.39 19.00
N ALA A 462 9.85 -6.64 19.15
CA ALA A 462 9.85 -5.27 18.68
C ALA A 462 9.73 -5.26 17.15
N VAL A 463 9.05 -4.26 16.60
CA VAL A 463 8.89 -4.10 15.14
C VAL A 463 9.33 -2.71 14.75
N LEU A 464 10.30 -2.64 13.85
CA LEU A 464 10.84 -1.37 13.35
C LEU A 464 10.59 -1.27 11.85
N SER A 465 9.75 -0.33 11.42
CA SER A 465 9.59 0.09 10.03
C SER A 465 10.41 1.33 9.75
N VAL A 466 11.13 1.36 8.63
CA VAL A 466 12.11 2.40 8.31
C VAL A 466 11.83 2.98 6.94
N ASN A 467 11.64 4.29 6.86
CA ASN A 467 11.67 5.00 5.59
C ASN A 467 13.15 5.29 5.23
N PHE A 468 13.78 4.32 4.57
CA PHE A 468 15.13 4.41 4.04
C PHE A 468 15.20 5.39 2.86
N ARG A 469 16.41 5.88 2.49
CA ARG A 469 16.57 6.74 1.30
C ARG A 469 15.94 6.10 0.06
N GLY A 470 15.27 6.89 -0.77
CA GLY A 470 14.41 6.41 -1.84
C GLY A 470 12.93 6.40 -1.47
N SER A 471 12.58 6.40 -0.17
CA SER A 471 11.19 6.58 0.27
C SER A 471 10.67 7.95 -0.12
N THR A 472 9.36 8.02 -0.43
CA THR A 472 8.68 9.25 -0.89
C THR A 472 8.08 10.06 0.25
N GLY A 473 7.83 11.35 0.01
CA GLY A 473 7.17 12.23 0.98
C GLY A 473 8.11 13.03 1.87
N PHE A 474 9.42 12.88 1.72
CA PHE A 474 10.45 13.53 2.54
C PHE A 474 11.36 14.48 1.75
N GLY A 475 10.86 14.96 0.61
CA GLY A 475 11.61 15.80 -0.32
C GLY A 475 12.35 14.99 -1.39
N LYS A 476 12.61 15.65 -2.53
CA LYS A 476 13.25 14.99 -3.67
C LYS A 476 14.71 14.58 -3.38
N SER A 477 15.44 15.33 -2.55
CA SER A 477 16.81 14.98 -2.19
C SER A 477 16.87 13.63 -1.47
N PHE A 478 15.94 13.35 -0.57
CA PHE A 478 15.86 12.08 0.13
C PHE A 478 15.44 10.94 -0.82
N THR A 479 14.47 11.18 -1.69
CA THR A 479 14.00 10.21 -2.69
C THR A 479 15.11 9.87 -3.69
N ASN A 480 15.78 10.88 -4.25
CA ASN A 480 16.85 10.70 -5.25
C ASN A 480 18.15 10.15 -4.64
N ALA A 481 18.37 10.29 -3.33
CA ALA A 481 19.50 9.66 -2.65
C ALA A 481 19.50 8.12 -2.75
N GLY A 482 18.35 7.52 -3.12
CA GLY A 482 18.19 6.09 -3.41
C GLY A 482 18.60 5.69 -4.83
N ASP A 483 18.81 6.64 -5.74
CA ASP A 483 19.12 6.33 -7.14
C ASP A 483 20.45 5.59 -7.26
N LEU A 484 20.41 4.43 -7.95
CA LEU A 484 21.55 3.52 -8.11
C LEU A 484 22.12 2.97 -6.79
N GLN A 485 21.34 2.99 -5.71
CA GLN A 485 21.76 2.59 -4.36
C GLN A 485 21.11 1.31 -3.84
N TRP A 486 20.38 0.59 -4.66
CA TRP A 486 19.82 -0.73 -4.28
C TRP A 486 20.96 -1.65 -3.79
N GLY A 487 20.80 -2.25 -2.62
CA GLY A 487 21.81 -3.11 -1.99
C GLY A 487 23.11 -2.40 -1.57
N ARG A 488 23.14 -1.07 -1.62
CA ARG A 488 24.25 -0.22 -1.12
C ARG A 488 23.76 0.66 0.03
N LYS A 489 23.77 1.99 -0.16
CA LYS A 489 23.37 2.95 0.87
C LYS A 489 21.93 2.73 1.36
N MET A 490 21.02 2.26 0.51
CA MET A 490 19.68 1.88 0.95
C MET A 490 19.71 0.70 1.92
N HIS A 491 20.64 -0.25 1.74
CA HIS A 491 20.87 -1.33 2.69
C HIS A 491 21.60 -0.83 3.95
N ASP A 492 22.59 0.06 3.79
CA ASP A 492 23.28 0.70 4.91
C ASP A 492 22.31 1.42 5.86
N ASP A 493 21.28 2.10 5.30
CA ASP A 493 20.22 2.75 6.07
C ASP A 493 19.47 1.76 6.98
N LEU A 494 19.19 0.57 6.47
CA LEU A 494 18.52 -0.49 7.23
C LEU A 494 19.43 -1.00 8.37
N LEU A 495 20.73 -1.15 8.12
CA LEU A 495 21.71 -1.54 9.14
C LEU A 495 21.86 -0.46 10.21
N ASP A 496 21.88 0.83 9.81
CA ASP A 496 21.92 1.96 10.74
C ASP A 496 20.72 1.99 11.67
N ALA A 497 19.53 1.67 11.15
CA ALA A 497 18.32 1.57 11.94
C ALA A 497 18.36 0.38 12.93
N VAL A 498 18.89 -0.76 12.52
CA VAL A 498 19.11 -1.90 13.41
C VAL A 498 20.10 -1.54 14.52
N GLN A 499 21.22 -0.91 14.15
CA GLN A 499 22.22 -0.48 15.11
C GLN A 499 21.65 0.54 16.11
N TRP A 500 20.83 1.50 15.65
CA TRP A 500 20.12 2.44 16.50
C TRP A 500 19.24 1.72 17.52
N ALA A 501 18.47 0.72 17.09
CA ALA A 501 17.60 -0.04 17.98
C ALA A 501 18.40 -0.86 19.03
N VAL A 502 19.53 -1.46 18.63
CA VAL A 502 20.42 -2.19 19.55
C VAL A 502 21.06 -1.24 20.57
N GLN A 503 21.60 -0.10 20.12
CA GLN A 503 22.23 0.88 20.99
C GLN A 503 21.28 1.49 22.01
N ARG A 504 20.00 1.64 21.66
CA ARG A 504 18.95 2.12 22.57
C ARG A 504 18.42 1.04 23.51
N GLY A 505 18.92 -0.19 23.42
CA GLY A 505 18.43 -1.31 24.25
C GLY A 505 17.05 -1.82 23.85
N VAL A 506 16.60 -1.50 22.64
CA VAL A 506 15.33 -2.02 22.10
C VAL A 506 15.51 -3.45 21.61
N ALA A 507 16.51 -3.69 20.78
CA ALA A 507 16.73 -4.97 20.10
C ALA A 507 17.91 -5.75 20.68
N GLN A 508 17.75 -7.07 20.79
CA GLN A 508 18.86 -8.01 21.01
C GLN A 508 19.66 -8.14 19.71
N LYS A 509 20.96 -7.84 19.75
CA LYS A 509 21.84 -7.79 18.56
C LYS A 509 21.75 -9.06 17.70
N ASP A 510 21.75 -10.24 18.33
CA ASP A 510 21.78 -11.52 17.63
C ASP A 510 20.39 -12.08 17.29
N LYS A 511 19.32 -11.31 17.58
CA LYS A 511 17.92 -11.73 17.39
C LYS A 511 17.13 -10.68 16.61
N VAL A 512 17.65 -10.30 15.47
CA VAL A 512 16.96 -9.43 14.51
C VAL A 512 16.66 -10.21 13.24
N ALA A 513 15.38 -10.29 12.85
CA ALA A 513 14.96 -10.77 11.54
C ALA A 513 14.70 -9.61 10.61
N ILE A 514 14.90 -9.81 9.30
CA ILE A 514 14.48 -8.87 8.25
C ILE A 514 13.29 -9.48 7.50
N MET A 515 12.25 -8.67 7.27
CA MET A 515 11.03 -9.11 6.60
C MET A 515 10.50 -7.99 5.70
N GLY A 516 10.07 -8.35 4.49
CA GLY A 516 9.43 -7.38 3.62
C GLY A 516 8.87 -7.98 2.35
N GLY A 517 8.12 -7.14 1.62
CA GLY A 517 7.49 -7.53 0.37
C GLY A 517 7.99 -6.71 -0.83
N SER A 518 8.04 -7.32 -2.02
CA SER A 518 8.48 -6.65 -3.25
C SER A 518 9.92 -6.11 -3.08
N TYR A 519 10.15 -4.79 -3.19
CA TYR A 519 11.45 -4.22 -2.82
C TYR A 519 11.90 -4.64 -1.41
N GLY A 520 10.98 -4.71 -0.43
CA GLY A 520 11.29 -5.20 0.92
C GLY A 520 11.74 -6.65 0.94
N GLY A 521 11.22 -7.49 0.03
CA GLY A 521 11.70 -8.85 -0.22
C GLY A 521 13.11 -8.86 -0.82
N TYR A 522 13.38 -8.01 -1.80
CA TYR A 522 14.75 -7.77 -2.29
C TYR A 522 15.69 -7.36 -1.16
N ALA A 523 15.25 -6.41 -0.31
CA ALA A 523 16.05 -5.96 0.83
C ALA A 523 16.34 -7.10 1.83
N THR A 524 15.38 -8.02 2.01
CA THR A 524 15.57 -9.24 2.80
C THR A 524 16.65 -10.14 2.18
N LEU A 525 16.54 -10.41 0.88
CA LEU A 525 17.54 -11.22 0.16
C LEU A 525 18.93 -10.55 0.18
N ALA A 526 18.98 -9.23 -0.04
CA ALA A 526 20.22 -8.44 0.04
C ALA A 526 20.83 -8.51 1.45
N GLY A 527 20.00 -8.38 2.49
CA GLY A 527 20.45 -8.48 3.87
C GLY A 527 21.14 -9.82 4.18
N LEU A 528 20.54 -10.91 3.72
CA LEU A 528 21.11 -12.25 3.94
C LEU A 528 22.30 -12.57 3.03
N ALA A 529 22.35 -12.01 1.80
CA ALA A 529 23.41 -12.31 0.84
C ALA A 529 24.62 -11.38 0.97
N PHE A 530 24.41 -10.10 1.28
CA PHE A 530 25.50 -9.11 1.34
C PHE A 530 26.07 -8.93 2.77
N THR A 531 25.22 -9.13 3.79
CA THR A 531 25.59 -9.02 5.21
C THR A 531 25.11 -10.23 6.00
N PRO A 532 25.61 -11.45 5.71
CA PRO A 532 25.04 -12.73 6.16
C PRO A 532 25.02 -12.92 7.68
N LYS A 533 25.73 -12.10 8.45
CA LYS A 533 25.82 -12.19 9.92
C LYS A 533 24.96 -11.18 10.67
N GLU A 534 24.34 -10.21 9.97
CA GLU A 534 23.61 -9.12 10.62
C GLU A 534 22.18 -9.53 11.04
N PHE A 535 21.59 -10.49 10.34
CA PHE A 535 20.24 -10.95 10.62
C PHE A 535 20.21 -12.42 11.06
N ALA A 536 19.31 -12.76 11.96
CA ALA A 536 19.12 -14.14 12.42
C ALA A 536 18.38 -15.00 11.38
N CYS A 537 17.46 -14.41 10.63
CA CYS A 537 16.72 -15.04 9.54
C CYS A 537 16.02 -13.98 8.68
N GLY A 538 15.45 -14.39 7.53
CA GLY A 538 14.72 -13.53 6.63
C GLY A 538 13.36 -14.09 6.18
N VAL A 539 12.41 -13.18 5.93
CA VAL A 539 11.11 -13.51 5.31
C VAL A 539 10.93 -12.64 4.08
N ASP A 540 11.04 -13.24 2.93
CA ASP A 540 10.86 -12.63 1.61
C ASP A 540 9.46 -12.89 1.07
N ILE A 541 8.75 -11.83 0.73
CA ILE A 541 7.43 -11.90 0.09
C ILE A 541 7.55 -11.26 -1.29
N VAL A 542 7.43 -12.09 -2.35
CA VAL A 542 7.45 -11.65 -3.76
C VAL A 542 8.63 -10.72 -4.11
N GLY A 543 9.81 -10.98 -3.52
CA GLY A 543 11.00 -10.16 -3.72
C GLY A 543 11.81 -10.59 -4.95
N PRO A 544 12.32 -9.62 -5.76
CA PRO A 544 13.21 -9.95 -6.87
C PRO A 544 14.61 -10.35 -6.38
N SER A 545 15.13 -11.45 -6.89
CA SER A 545 16.46 -11.96 -6.56
C SER A 545 17.54 -11.53 -7.56
N ASN A 546 17.13 -11.14 -8.77
CA ASN A 546 18.01 -10.76 -9.86
C ASN A 546 17.46 -9.53 -10.60
N LEU A 547 18.20 -8.42 -10.54
CA LEU A 547 17.77 -7.15 -11.12
C LEU A 547 17.73 -7.17 -12.66
N PHE A 548 18.51 -8.05 -13.31
CA PHE A 548 18.42 -8.23 -14.77
C PHE A 548 17.09 -8.84 -15.17
N THR A 549 16.71 -9.95 -14.54
CA THR A 549 15.47 -10.65 -14.86
C THR A 549 14.27 -9.81 -14.45
N LEU A 550 14.33 -9.09 -13.32
CA LEU A 550 13.31 -8.12 -12.93
C LEU A 550 13.07 -7.07 -14.02
N LEU A 551 14.12 -6.38 -14.46
CA LEU A 551 14.01 -5.32 -15.48
C LEU A 551 13.64 -5.86 -16.85
N GLY A 552 13.99 -7.11 -17.16
CA GLY A 552 13.65 -7.81 -18.39
C GLY A 552 12.20 -8.29 -18.47
N THR A 553 11.53 -8.44 -17.32
CA THR A 553 10.18 -9.01 -17.22
C THR A 553 9.13 -8.04 -16.71
N ILE A 554 9.41 -6.74 -16.66
CA ILE A 554 8.42 -5.73 -16.26
C ILE A 554 7.18 -5.80 -17.15
N PRO A 555 5.97 -5.62 -16.57
CA PRO A 555 4.74 -5.71 -17.34
C PRO A 555 4.69 -4.65 -18.45
N PRO A 556 4.11 -4.97 -19.62
CA PRO A 556 4.06 -4.05 -20.77
C PRO A 556 3.49 -2.67 -20.44
N TYR A 557 2.48 -2.61 -19.57
CA TYR A 557 1.85 -1.35 -19.14
C TYR A 557 2.73 -0.47 -18.24
N TRP A 558 3.99 -0.90 -17.93
CA TRP A 558 5.02 -0.07 -17.31
C TRP A 558 5.99 0.56 -18.33
N GLU A 559 5.75 0.43 -19.63
CA GLU A 559 6.61 0.99 -20.67
C GLU A 559 6.94 2.46 -20.46
N ALA A 560 5.94 3.27 -20.09
CA ALA A 560 6.14 4.67 -19.79
C ALA A 560 7.06 4.92 -18.56
N PHE A 561 7.24 3.93 -17.70
CA PHE A 561 8.09 4.01 -16.51
C PHE A 561 9.48 3.37 -16.73
N ARG A 562 9.68 2.60 -17.79
CA ARG A 562 10.90 1.82 -18.06
C ARG A 562 12.18 2.68 -18.00
N LYS A 563 12.17 3.84 -18.66
CA LYS A 563 13.36 4.73 -18.69
C LYS A 563 13.73 5.23 -17.30
N GLN A 564 12.73 5.56 -16.49
CA GLN A 564 12.94 6.00 -15.12
C GLN A 564 13.50 4.87 -14.25
N LEU A 565 12.98 3.64 -14.39
CA LEU A 565 13.54 2.45 -13.73
C LEU A 565 15.01 2.26 -14.08
N TYR A 566 15.37 2.32 -15.38
CA TYR A 566 16.76 2.16 -15.81
C TYR A 566 17.67 3.23 -15.23
N ARG A 567 17.24 4.49 -15.18
CA ARG A 567 18.02 5.59 -14.58
C ARG A 567 18.20 5.45 -13.08
N ARG A 568 17.21 4.91 -12.36
CA ARG A 568 17.23 4.83 -10.90
C ARG A 568 17.74 3.50 -10.35
N VAL A 569 17.63 2.40 -11.10
CA VAL A 569 18.06 1.06 -10.66
C VAL A 569 19.37 0.64 -11.35
N GLY A 570 19.49 0.90 -12.65
CA GLY A 570 20.61 0.53 -13.52
C GLY A 570 20.12 0.24 -14.92
N ASP A 571 20.83 0.70 -15.92
CA ASP A 571 20.45 0.51 -17.33
C ASP A 571 21.07 -0.79 -17.88
N PRO A 572 20.27 -1.84 -18.14
CA PRO A 572 20.81 -3.09 -18.68
C PRO A 572 21.39 -2.97 -20.11
N GLY A 573 21.14 -1.83 -20.78
CA GLY A 573 21.69 -1.53 -22.11
C GLY A 573 23.11 -0.95 -22.10
N THR A 574 23.67 -0.64 -20.91
CA THR A 574 25.03 -0.06 -20.79
C THR A 574 25.96 -0.99 -20.01
N PRO A 575 27.29 -1.00 -20.32
CA PRO A 575 28.26 -1.80 -19.59
C PRO A 575 28.28 -1.50 -18.08
N GLU A 576 28.20 -0.22 -17.72
CA GLU A 576 28.19 0.26 -16.33
C GLU A 576 26.93 -0.20 -15.59
N GLY A 577 25.77 -0.08 -16.26
CA GLY A 577 24.48 -0.56 -15.71
C GLY A 577 24.47 -2.08 -15.55
N GLN A 578 25.01 -2.83 -16.51
CA GLN A 578 25.16 -4.29 -16.40
C GLN A 578 26.04 -4.69 -15.23
N ALA A 579 27.17 -4.03 -15.05
CA ALA A 579 28.07 -4.28 -13.91
C ALA A 579 27.36 -4.00 -12.58
N LEU A 580 26.64 -2.88 -12.48
CA LEU A 580 25.87 -2.49 -11.31
C LEU A 580 24.78 -3.51 -10.99
N LEU A 581 23.94 -3.88 -11.96
CA LEU A 581 22.86 -4.84 -11.79
C LEU A 581 23.39 -6.21 -11.34
N LYS A 582 24.53 -6.65 -11.88
CA LYS A 582 25.19 -7.89 -11.47
C LYS A 582 25.66 -7.82 -10.02
N GLU A 583 26.32 -6.72 -9.64
CA GLU A 583 26.81 -6.48 -8.29
C GLU A 583 25.68 -6.39 -7.26
N ARG A 584 24.48 -5.93 -7.67
CA ARG A 584 23.34 -5.68 -6.77
C ARG A 584 22.27 -6.77 -6.79
N SER A 585 22.45 -7.85 -7.54
CA SER A 585 21.54 -8.99 -7.57
C SER A 585 21.88 -10.02 -6.49
N PRO A 586 21.04 -10.21 -5.46
CA PRO A 586 21.30 -11.17 -4.39
C PRO A 586 21.57 -12.60 -4.88
N LEU A 587 20.96 -13.00 -6.00
CA LEU A 587 21.17 -14.30 -6.64
C LEU A 587 22.66 -14.60 -6.87
N ASN A 588 23.45 -13.62 -7.26
CA ASN A 588 24.89 -13.78 -7.54
C ASN A 588 25.70 -14.04 -6.26
N PHE A 589 25.14 -13.75 -5.11
CA PHE A 589 25.74 -13.89 -3.78
C PHE A 589 24.99 -14.91 -2.90
N ALA A 590 24.12 -15.72 -3.48
CA ALA A 590 23.34 -16.73 -2.75
C ALA A 590 24.23 -17.70 -1.96
N ALA A 591 25.49 -17.91 -2.41
CA ALA A 591 26.47 -18.71 -1.70
C ALA A 591 26.88 -18.16 -0.33
N ASN A 592 26.69 -16.86 -0.09
CA ASN A 592 27.01 -16.20 1.18
C ASN A 592 25.89 -16.32 2.21
N ILE A 593 24.70 -16.76 1.83
CA ILE A 593 23.56 -16.87 2.74
C ILE A 593 23.86 -18.00 3.74
N GLU A 594 23.97 -17.64 5.01
CA GLU A 594 24.24 -18.55 6.12
C GLU A 594 23.00 -18.77 7.02
N ARG A 595 21.94 -17.97 6.83
CA ARG A 595 20.78 -17.91 7.71
C ARG A 595 19.51 -18.45 7.05
N PRO A 596 18.58 -19.00 7.83
CA PRO A 596 17.32 -19.50 7.30
C PRO A 596 16.52 -18.42 6.57
N LEU A 597 15.88 -18.81 5.47
CA LEU A 597 15.05 -17.95 4.65
C LEU A 597 13.67 -18.60 4.41
N LEU A 598 12.60 -17.80 4.56
CA LEU A 598 11.25 -18.14 4.13
C LEU A 598 10.88 -17.27 2.94
N ILE A 599 10.42 -17.90 1.84
CA ILE A 599 9.95 -17.21 0.64
C ILE A 599 8.48 -17.52 0.38
N GLY A 600 7.67 -16.48 0.15
CA GLY A 600 6.29 -16.57 -0.30
C GLY A 600 6.08 -15.91 -1.64
N GLN A 601 5.46 -16.60 -2.61
CA GLN A 601 5.31 -16.13 -3.99
C GLN A 601 3.91 -16.41 -4.55
N GLY A 602 3.33 -15.44 -5.26
CA GLY A 602 2.16 -15.67 -6.11
C GLY A 602 2.58 -16.16 -7.48
N ALA A 603 1.92 -17.20 -7.99
CA ALA A 603 2.29 -17.79 -9.29
C ALA A 603 1.96 -16.87 -10.47
N ASN A 604 0.97 -15.99 -10.32
CA ASN A 604 0.48 -15.09 -11.37
C ASN A 604 1.04 -13.66 -11.24
N ASP A 605 2.10 -13.47 -10.47
CA ASP A 605 2.69 -12.15 -10.24
C ASP A 605 3.26 -11.55 -11.54
N PRO A 606 2.66 -10.46 -12.07
CA PRO A 606 3.14 -9.84 -13.30
C PRO A 606 4.28 -8.84 -13.08
N ARG A 607 4.55 -8.45 -11.81
CA ARG A 607 5.56 -7.43 -11.46
C ARG A 607 6.89 -8.05 -11.09
N VAL A 608 6.85 -9.09 -10.26
CA VAL A 608 8.00 -9.90 -9.85
C VAL A 608 7.67 -11.34 -10.18
N ASN A 609 8.11 -11.78 -11.35
CA ASN A 609 7.79 -13.10 -11.88
C ASN A 609 8.20 -14.20 -10.89
N VAL A 610 7.41 -15.28 -10.84
CA VAL A 610 7.69 -16.44 -9.97
C VAL A 610 9.10 -17.00 -10.17
N ALA A 611 9.69 -16.84 -11.36
CA ALA A 611 11.07 -17.21 -11.66
C ALA A 611 12.10 -16.48 -10.77
N GLU A 612 11.78 -15.30 -10.23
CA GLU A 612 12.67 -14.61 -9.28
C GLU A 612 12.86 -15.42 -8.00
N SER A 613 11.79 -16.02 -7.48
CA SER A 613 11.86 -16.92 -6.33
C SER A 613 12.45 -18.27 -6.69
N ASP A 614 12.06 -18.86 -7.84
CA ASP A 614 12.55 -20.16 -8.28
C ASP A 614 14.09 -20.18 -8.37
N GLN A 615 14.70 -19.17 -9.03
CA GLN A 615 16.15 -19.11 -9.27
C GLN A 615 16.99 -18.99 -7.99
N ILE A 616 16.55 -18.21 -6.98
CA ILE A 616 17.27 -18.08 -5.71
C ILE A 616 17.12 -19.34 -4.87
N VAL A 617 15.95 -19.96 -4.87
CA VAL A 617 15.70 -21.22 -4.18
C VAL A 617 16.58 -22.33 -4.76
N ASP A 618 16.68 -22.45 -6.08
CA ASP A 618 17.53 -23.45 -6.73
C ASP A 618 19.01 -23.22 -6.41
N ALA A 619 19.48 -21.97 -6.37
CA ALA A 619 20.83 -21.63 -5.97
C ALA A 619 21.14 -22.02 -4.51
N MET A 620 20.17 -21.85 -3.60
CA MET A 620 20.29 -22.24 -2.19
C MET A 620 20.25 -23.75 -2.02
N LYS A 621 19.33 -24.45 -2.70
CA LYS A 621 19.23 -25.92 -2.70
C LYS A 621 20.53 -26.59 -3.16
N ALA A 622 21.12 -26.10 -4.24
CA ALA A 622 22.38 -26.62 -4.76
C ALA A 622 23.54 -26.56 -3.75
N ARG A 623 23.38 -25.79 -2.68
CA ARG A 623 24.37 -25.59 -1.59
C ARG A 623 23.91 -26.11 -0.23
N ASN A 624 22.76 -26.78 -0.17
CA ASN A 624 22.13 -27.26 1.06
C ASN A 624 21.86 -26.14 2.10
N ILE A 625 21.58 -24.92 1.63
CA ILE A 625 21.22 -23.79 2.51
C ILE A 625 19.74 -23.90 2.86
N PRO A 626 19.35 -23.81 4.14
CA PRO A 626 17.95 -23.93 4.57
C PRO A 626 17.06 -22.83 3.97
N VAL A 627 16.08 -23.22 3.16
CA VAL A 627 15.06 -22.32 2.60
C VAL A 627 13.71 -23.02 2.58
N THR A 628 12.68 -22.32 3.06
CA THR A 628 11.27 -22.73 2.93
C THR A 628 10.64 -21.92 1.81
N TYR A 629 10.03 -22.59 0.83
CA TYR A 629 9.44 -21.93 -0.34
C TYR A 629 7.99 -22.34 -0.54
N ILE A 630 7.09 -21.33 -0.52
CA ILE A 630 5.65 -21.49 -0.65
C ILE A 630 5.13 -20.67 -1.82
N VAL A 631 4.38 -21.32 -2.72
CA VAL A 631 3.74 -20.68 -3.87
C VAL A 631 2.23 -20.80 -3.76
N PHE A 632 1.53 -19.74 -4.12
CA PHE A 632 0.07 -19.68 -4.19
C PHE A 632 -0.35 -19.56 -5.66
N PRO A 633 -0.98 -20.59 -6.26
CA PRO A 633 -1.26 -20.65 -7.70
C PRO A 633 -2.34 -19.66 -8.16
N ASP A 634 -3.12 -19.12 -7.25
CA ASP A 634 -4.23 -18.19 -7.48
C ASP A 634 -3.97 -16.78 -6.92
N GLU A 635 -2.69 -16.47 -6.68
CA GLU A 635 -2.24 -15.16 -6.20
C GLU A 635 -1.23 -14.52 -7.16
N GLY A 636 -1.18 -13.18 -7.09
CA GLY A 636 -0.24 -12.34 -7.85
C GLY A 636 0.79 -11.68 -6.97
N HIS A 637 0.93 -10.33 -7.10
CA HIS A 637 1.89 -9.55 -6.32
C HIS A 637 1.40 -9.33 -4.89
N GLY A 638 1.51 -10.39 -4.08
CA GLY A 638 0.98 -10.50 -2.71
C GLY A 638 -0.24 -11.43 -2.60
N PHE A 639 -0.65 -11.72 -1.36
CA PHE A 639 -1.68 -12.71 -1.06
C PHE A 639 -3.00 -12.04 -0.72
N ALA A 640 -3.86 -11.92 -1.71
CA ALA A 640 -5.12 -11.18 -1.61
C ALA A 640 -6.25 -11.97 -0.96
N ARG A 641 -6.24 -13.29 -1.15
CA ARG A 641 -7.24 -14.17 -0.53
C ARG A 641 -6.90 -14.36 0.94
N PRO A 642 -7.84 -14.10 1.86
CA PRO A 642 -7.58 -14.18 3.29
C PRO A 642 -7.01 -15.53 3.72
N VAL A 643 -7.54 -16.62 3.18
CA VAL A 643 -7.08 -17.98 3.49
C VAL A 643 -5.60 -18.18 3.16
N ASN A 644 -5.13 -17.61 2.06
CA ASN A 644 -3.74 -17.67 1.62
C ASN A 644 -2.85 -16.78 2.50
N ASN A 645 -3.32 -15.58 2.80
CA ASN A 645 -2.60 -14.66 3.68
C ASN A 645 -2.45 -15.23 5.10
N ILE A 646 -3.52 -15.74 5.68
CA ILE A 646 -3.49 -16.39 6.99
C ILE A 646 -2.54 -17.61 6.97
N ALA A 647 -2.58 -18.41 5.91
CA ALA A 647 -1.70 -19.57 5.76
C ALA A 647 -0.22 -19.17 5.71
N PHE A 648 0.13 -18.17 4.90
CA PHE A 648 1.51 -17.68 4.84
C PHE A 648 1.97 -17.10 6.17
N ASN A 649 1.13 -16.30 6.84
CA ASN A 649 1.46 -15.76 8.16
C ASN A 649 1.55 -16.84 9.25
N ALA A 650 0.82 -17.96 9.12
CA ALA A 650 0.97 -19.10 10.03
C ALA A 650 2.36 -19.74 9.92
N VAL A 651 2.85 -19.91 8.71
CA VAL A 651 4.21 -20.42 8.49
C VAL A 651 5.25 -19.39 8.95
N THR A 652 5.07 -18.12 8.62
CA THR A 652 5.96 -17.00 9.02
C THR A 652 6.09 -16.93 10.54
N GLU A 653 5.00 -17.04 11.27
CA GLU A 653 4.98 -16.98 12.73
C GLU A 653 5.81 -18.09 13.37
N ASN A 654 5.61 -19.32 12.93
CA ASN A 654 6.35 -20.48 13.45
C ASN A 654 7.83 -20.45 13.02
N PHE A 655 8.11 -19.96 11.81
CA PHE A 655 9.47 -19.75 11.32
C PHE A 655 10.21 -18.69 12.17
N LEU A 656 9.60 -17.54 12.43
CA LEU A 656 10.18 -16.48 13.26
C LEU A 656 10.35 -16.96 14.72
N ALA A 657 9.40 -17.70 15.27
CA ALA A 657 9.52 -18.26 16.61
C ALA A 657 10.73 -19.18 16.76
N ARG A 658 11.05 -19.97 15.72
CA ARG A 658 12.25 -20.81 15.71
C ARG A 658 13.54 -20.00 15.72
N CYS A 659 13.64 -18.94 14.92
CA CYS A 659 14.88 -18.19 14.79
C CYS A 659 15.05 -17.09 15.86
N LEU A 660 13.99 -16.52 16.38
CA LEU A 660 14.03 -15.42 17.33
C LEU A 660 13.62 -15.81 18.77
N GLY A 661 12.82 -16.88 18.93
CA GLY A 661 12.36 -17.36 20.22
C GLY A 661 11.12 -16.68 20.76
N GLY A 662 10.24 -16.15 19.91
CA GLY A 662 8.94 -15.60 20.30
C GLY A 662 7.84 -16.65 20.47
N ARG A 663 6.61 -16.18 20.71
CA ARG A 663 5.42 -17.04 20.78
C ARG A 663 4.90 -17.35 19.38
N ALA A 664 4.21 -18.45 19.21
CA ALA A 664 3.52 -18.80 17.97
C ALA A 664 2.15 -19.43 18.26
N GLU A 665 1.19 -19.13 17.41
CA GLU A 665 -0.04 -19.88 17.27
C GLU A 665 0.21 -21.07 16.34
N GLY A 666 -0.31 -22.27 16.68
CA GLY A 666 -0.17 -23.44 15.82
C GLY A 666 -0.73 -23.22 14.42
N MET A 667 -0.20 -23.95 13.44
CA MET A 667 -0.70 -23.87 12.06
C MET A 667 -2.04 -24.56 11.87
N ALA A 668 -2.27 -25.67 12.62
CA ALA A 668 -3.50 -26.45 12.58
C ALA A 668 -4.14 -26.55 11.16
N ASP A 669 -5.44 -26.29 11.05
CA ASP A 669 -6.18 -26.37 9.80
C ASP A 669 -6.00 -25.15 8.85
N THR A 670 -5.13 -24.20 9.20
CA THR A 670 -4.95 -22.96 8.43
C THR A 670 -4.51 -23.23 6.98
N LEU A 671 -3.68 -24.24 6.77
CA LEU A 671 -3.22 -24.61 5.43
C LEU A 671 -4.27 -25.33 4.60
N LYS A 672 -5.23 -26.03 5.23
CA LYS A 672 -6.28 -26.79 4.51
C LYS A 672 -7.16 -25.89 3.65
N ALA A 673 -7.52 -24.72 4.16
CA ALA A 673 -8.39 -23.77 3.47
C ALA A 673 -7.66 -22.97 2.39
N SER A 674 -6.33 -23.05 2.35
CA SER A 674 -5.48 -22.28 1.44
C SER A 674 -5.12 -23.08 0.19
N THR A 675 -4.62 -22.36 -0.82
CA THR A 675 -4.05 -22.95 -2.03
C THR A 675 -2.54 -23.11 -1.95
N ALA A 676 -1.93 -22.92 -0.76
CA ALA A 676 -0.50 -22.99 -0.54
C ALA A 676 0.12 -24.29 -1.05
N GLN A 677 1.15 -24.17 -1.85
CA GLN A 677 1.99 -25.24 -2.34
C GLN A 677 3.40 -25.06 -1.76
N VAL A 678 3.78 -25.89 -0.81
CA VAL A 678 5.15 -25.92 -0.30
C VAL A 678 6.04 -26.64 -1.30
N ARG A 679 6.79 -25.87 -2.09
CA ARG A 679 7.66 -26.41 -3.14
C ARG A 679 8.98 -26.91 -2.60
N HIS A 680 9.45 -26.38 -1.46
CA HIS A 680 10.69 -26.82 -0.83
C HIS A 680 10.73 -26.48 0.67
N GLY A 681 11.48 -27.28 1.45
CA GLY A 681 11.93 -26.95 2.80
C GLY A 681 10.85 -26.92 3.88
N ALA A 682 9.84 -27.79 3.80
CA ALA A 682 8.81 -27.89 4.85
C ALA A 682 9.40 -28.19 6.25
N GLU A 683 10.53 -28.86 6.31
CA GLU A 683 11.26 -29.21 7.53
C GLU A 683 11.92 -28.01 8.23
N PHE A 684 12.12 -26.90 7.52
CA PHE A 684 12.76 -25.70 8.09
C PHE A 684 11.77 -24.77 8.80
N ALA A 685 10.47 -24.95 8.59
CA ALA A 685 9.42 -24.24 9.32
C ALA A 685 8.71 -25.19 10.30
N PRO A 686 8.80 -24.99 11.63
CA PRO A 686 8.21 -25.89 12.62
C PRO A 686 6.71 -26.08 12.43
N GLY A 687 6.23 -27.33 12.48
CA GLY A 687 4.82 -27.69 12.32
C GLY A 687 4.30 -27.68 10.87
N LEU A 688 5.10 -27.22 9.88
CA LEU A 688 4.67 -27.14 8.49
C LEU A 688 4.50 -28.53 7.86
N LYS A 689 5.44 -29.43 8.13
CA LYS A 689 5.42 -30.81 7.61
C LYS A 689 4.21 -31.58 8.12
N GLU A 690 3.91 -31.46 9.40
CA GLU A 690 2.75 -32.04 10.06
C GLU A 690 1.44 -31.45 9.51
N ALA A 691 1.36 -30.13 9.36
CA ALA A 691 0.19 -29.47 8.82
C ALA A 691 -0.12 -29.88 7.36
N LEU A 692 0.90 -30.27 6.58
CA LEU A 692 0.72 -30.77 5.21
C LEU A 692 0.15 -32.19 5.17
N THR A 693 0.44 -33.05 6.18
CA THR A 693 -0.10 -34.41 6.24
C THR A 693 -1.60 -34.43 6.57
N VAL A 694 -2.11 -33.37 7.18
CA VAL A 694 -3.51 -33.20 7.53
C VAL A 694 -4.31 -32.57 6.36
N LYS A 695 -3.64 -32.09 5.32
CA LYS A 695 -4.24 -31.50 4.12
C LYS A 695 -4.72 -32.61 3.15
#